data_09d7b19e364f02681118d1c0eb6b343f
#
_entry.id   09d7b19e364f02681118d1c0eb6b343f
#
_cell.length_a   1.000
_cell.length_b   1.000
_cell.length_c   1.000
_cell.angle_alpha   90.00
_cell.angle_beta   90.00
_cell.angle_gamma   90.00
#
_symmetry.space_group_name_H-M   'P 1'
#
loop_
_entity.id
_entity.type
_entity.pdbx_description
1 polymer ?
#
loop_
_entity_poly.entity_id
_entity_poly.type
_entity_poly.pdbx_seq_one_letter_code
_entity_poly.pdbx_strand_id
1 'polypeptide(L)'
;MNEFSRRHVLKSALGVGGAAAAASFLPPNLRRAMAETAQRPGSLDDIEHVVILMQENRSFDHYFGTMRGVRGFDDPDAAKLPNGRSIFYQPDPANPDGYLLPFHLDTRTSSAQAIPSTSHAWSVQHEAWNGGAMDNWVPAHRKADGEAHGPYTMGYYERADIPFHFALAESFTICDAYHCSVLGPTWPNRLYHWSGTIDPSGAFGGPVISNVIPKPFRWTTYPERLTKAGISWHVYQEEDDYGCNPLEFFKAFQDSAPGDPLYEHGLTIGPADQFAQDALNDRLPTVSWIIPTSPQCEHPDYLPASGADFLARQLDAVAANPEVWRKTVFIINYDENDGLFDHVIPPTPPSGTPDEFVDGLPIGAGIRVPCIIVSPWTLGGFVCSEPFDHTSVLRFLERLTGVRETNISEWRRRTFGDLTSAFGFKHIRPFPQLPATKHQLWVAEHEVATLPAPPVPGKDQTPPHQDEGPGLKPVATSDTTPSALSGTRQYATSRVVENSTTHSADFPHGTAGTDFPGIQDSVPKTGPTSGVHAYVAGIVSYSIAAIDTSNHKLVASIPCGPNPYGIARTPDGSKLYVTESGGSAVSVLDTRKGTFASSVTVGLYPHGVAVSPDGTSVYVANTGPDTGPGGSRTISVIDTNSDTVRATWQAGLAPHGVAASRDGRHLYVTCADGLAVVDTGHGAPRTHLTGQARANGVAVHPDGKHIYVANTWQRTVSVIDTRSHRVVARVRVGKTPWQLAVSPDGARVYVTGAGDDTVTVLDAARHTVLRTVRVHHVPTGITATDSAVWVSTNAASTVDVIDAKTLEVVASTPLGLSTEPSGVVIA
;
A
#
# COMPACT_ATOMS: atom_id res chain seq x y z
N MET A 1 36.04 -10.84 45.93
CA MET A 1 36.29 -10.11 44.68
C MET A 1 34.93 -9.73 44.13
N ASN A 2 34.65 -8.44 44.15
CA ASN A 2 33.31 -7.86 44.12
C ASN A 2 32.69 -7.87 42.71
N GLU A 3 31.46 -8.33 42.69
CA GLU A 3 30.54 -8.14 41.58
C GLU A 3 30.24 -6.65 41.42
N PHE A 4 30.65 -6.05 40.31
CA PHE A 4 30.20 -4.73 39.90
C PHE A 4 28.89 -4.88 39.11
N SER A 5 27.82 -4.48 39.75
CA SER A 5 26.48 -4.43 39.19
C SER A 5 26.41 -3.46 38.01
N ARG A 6 25.89 -3.93 36.87
CA ARG A 6 25.61 -3.16 35.63
C ARG A 6 24.74 -1.89 35.84
N ARG A 7 24.09 -1.76 36.98
CA ARG A 7 23.26 -0.60 37.33
C ARG A 7 24.02 0.67 37.70
N HIS A 8 25.33 0.59 38.00
CA HIS A 8 26.14 1.76 38.41
C HIS A 8 26.89 2.43 37.25
N VAL A 9 26.99 1.78 36.10
CA VAL A 9 27.65 2.36 34.91
C VAL A 9 26.70 3.30 34.13
N LEU A 10 25.39 3.11 34.27
CA LEU A 10 24.37 3.93 33.56
C LEU A 10 24.04 5.26 34.28
N LYS A 11 24.45 5.47 35.54
CA LYS A 11 24.14 6.71 36.27
C LYS A 11 25.28 7.73 36.32
N SER A 12 26.46 7.41 35.80
CA SER A 12 27.62 8.31 35.83
C SER A 12 27.99 8.99 34.50
N ALA A 13 27.18 8.74 33.42
CA ALA A 13 27.41 9.33 32.09
C ALA A 13 26.50 10.53 31.77
N LEU A 14 25.70 10.98 32.70
CA LEU A 14 24.82 12.15 32.57
C LEU A 14 25.49 13.41 33.16
N GLY A 15 26.62 13.82 32.64
CA GLY A 15 27.26 15.08 32.95
C GLY A 15 28.15 15.52 31.81
N VAL A 16 27.75 16.60 31.14
CA VAL A 16 28.53 17.51 30.25
C VAL A 16 29.42 16.91 29.13
N GLY A 17 29.68 15.61 29.12
CA GLY A 17 30.43 14.94 28.04
C GLY A 17 29.56 14.20 26.99
N GLY A 18 28.25 14.08 27.22
CA GLY A 18 27.31 13.29 26.38
C GLY A 18 26.97 13.94 25.05
N ALA A 19 26.99 15.26 24.97
CA ALA A 19 26.58 15.99 23.75
C ALA A 19 27.58 15.82 22.57
N ALA A 20 28.84 15.60 22.84
CA ALA A 20 29.85 15.43 21.78
C ALA A 20 29.94 14.00 21.23
N ALA A 21 29.62 12.99 22.03
CA ALA A 21 29.70 11.59 21.61
C ALA A 21 28.47 11.13 20.79
N ALA A 22 27.31 11.68 21.10
CA ALA A 22 26.07 11.32 20.39
C ALA A 22 25.92 12.07 19.05
N ALA A 23 26.62 13.18 18.86
CA ALA A 23 26.74 13.83 17.55
C ALA A 23 27.41 12.94 16.47
N SER A 24 27.99 11.80 16.85
CA SER A 24 28.65 10.89 15.92
C SER A 24 27.69 9.98 15.10
N PHE A 25 26.40 9.91 15.43
CA PHE A 25 25.44 9.00 14.78
C PHE A 25 24.59 9.62 13.69
N LEU A 26 24.63 10.93 13.52
CA LEU A 26 23.98 11.58 12.38
C LEU A 26 24.75 11.36 11.09
N PRO A 27 24.04 11.26 9.96
CA PRO A 27 24.67 11.43 8.67
C PRO A 27 25.55 12.69 8.65
N PRO A 28 26.82 12.59 8.25
CA PRO A 28 27.75 13.71 8.39
C PRO A 28 27.32 14.97 7.66
N ASN A 29 26.63 14.81 6.53
CA ASN A 29 26.17 15.92 5.70
C ASN A 29 25.01 16.67 6.33
N LEU A 30 24.02 15.95 6.87
CA LEU A 30 22.90 16.55 7.56
C LEU A 30 23.37 17.37 8.78
N ARG A 31 24.31 16.84 9.55
CA ARG A 31 24.92 17.54 10.67
C ARG A 31 25.59 18.84 10.24
N ARG A 32 26.36 18.80 9.15
CA ARG A 32 27.05 19.97 8.60
C ARG A 32 26.07 21.02 8.07
N ALA A 33 25.12 20.61 7.23
CA ALA A 33 24.11 21.49 6.65
C ALA A 33 23.30 22.21 7.72
N MET A 34 22.93 21.51 8.78
CA MET A 34 22.13 22.09 9.87
C MET A 34 22.94 23.04 10.76
N ALA A 35 24.22 22.76 10.98
CA ALA A 35 25.10 23.69 11.70
C ALA A 35 25.32 25.00 10.92
N GLU A 36 25.37 24.95 9.61
CA GLU A 36 25.53 26.12 8.74
C GLU A 36 24.24 26.93 8.60
N THR A 37 23.06 26.28 8.55
CA THR A 37 21.76 26.94 8.38
C THR A 37 21.16 27.52 9.68
N ALA A 38 21.52 26.97 10.82
CA ALA A 38 21.00 27.38 12.12
C ALA A 38 21.29 28.86 12.51
N GLN A 39 22.01 29.60 11.73
CA GLN A 39 22.43 30.98 12.04
C GLN A 39 21.68 32.05 11.20
N ARG A 40 20.73 31.67 10.33
CA ARG A 40 20.14 32.61 9.39
C ARG A 40 18.60 32.62 9.48
N PRO A 41 17.98 33.76 9.83
CA PRO A 41 16.55 33.95 9.67
C PRO A 41 16.20 33.85 8.18
N GLY A 42 15.01 33.30 7.88
CA GLY A 42 14.52 33.15 6.51
C GLY A 42 13.10 33.67 6.34
N SER A 43 12.57 33.45 5.17
CA SER A 43 11.19 33.71 4.78
C SER A 43 10.67 32.62 3.84
N LEU A 44 9.40 32.64 3.49
CA LEU A 44 8.85 31.74 2.44
C LEU A 44 9.52 31.97 1.08
N ASP A 45 10.06 33.16 0.80
CA ASP A 45 10.73 33.47 -0.45
C ASP A 45 12.09 32.79 -0.61
N ASP A 46 12.66 32.25 0.48
CA ASP A 46 13.92 31.49 0.45
C ASP A 46 13.71 30.03 0.06
N ILE A 47 12.45 29.54 -0.05
CA ILE A 47 12.15 28.17 -0.42
C ILE A 47 12.20 28.03 -1.94
N GLU A 48 13.12 27.19 -2.44
CA GLU A 48 13.25 26.89 -3.87
C GLU A 48 12.79 25.47 -4.22
N HIS A 49 12.88 24.56 -3.26
CA HIS A 49 12.54 23.14 -3.43
C HIS A 49 11.54 22.69 -2.38
N VAL A 50 10.48 22.05 -2.83
CA VAL A 50 9.54 21.33 -1.97
C VAL A 50 9.61 19.85 -2.32
N VAL A 51 10.02 19.04 -1.37
CA VAL A 51 10.05 17.57 -1.48
C VAL A 51 8.90 17.03 -0.66
N ILE A 52 8.10 16.18 -1.26
CA ILE A 52 6.92 15.57 -0.64
C ILE A 52 7.11 14.06 -0.66
N LEU A 53 7.08 13.44 0.50
CA LEU A 53 7.14 12.00 0.65
C LEU A 53 5.91 11.56 1.43
N MET A 54 5.05 10.80 0.77
CA MET A 54 3.82 10.29 1.34
C MET A 54 3.99 8.80 1.65
N GLN A 55 3.91 8.46 2.93
CA GLN A 55 3.91 7.10 3.46
C GLN A 55 2.49 6.52 3.49
N GLU A 56 2.35 5.27 3.92
CA GLU A 56 1.12 4.48 3.89
C GLU A 56 0.54 4.25 5.29
N ASN A 57 -0.75 4.49 5.38
CA ASN A 57 -1.71 3.84 6.24
C ASN A 57 -1.39 3.84 7.75
N ARG A 58 -1.16 5.03 8.36
CA ARG A 58 -0.99 5.14 9.82
C ARG A 58 -1.81 6.30 10.38
N SER A 59 -2.59 6.07 11.44
CA SER A 59 -3.25 7.16 12.15
C SER A 59 -2.27 7.95 13.03
N PHE A 60 -2.66 9.16 13.39
CA PHE A 60 -1.84 10.00 14.27
C PHE A 60 -1.70 9.40 15.67
N ASP A 61 -2.77 8.93 16.29
CA ASP A 61 -2.72 8.32 17.61
C ASP A 61 -1.92 7.01 17.63
N HIS A 62 -1.97 6.24 16.54
CA HIS A 62 -1.19 5.01 16.41
C HIS A 62 0.31 5.26 16.52
N TYR A 63 0.82 6.37 15.96
CA TYR A 63 2.25 6.72 16.01
C TYR A 63 2.59 7.68 17.13
N PHE A 64 1.77 8.69 17.38
CA PHE A 64 2.14 9.82 18.24
C PHE A 64 1.15 10.09 19.38
N GLY A 65 0.15 9.21 19.58
CA GLY A 65 -0.80 9.35 20.69
C GLY A 65 -0.15 9.46 22.06
N THR A 66 1.00 8.82 22.27
CA THR A 66 1.79 8.88 23.51
C THR A 66 2.77 10.07 23.58
N MET A 67 2.94 10.83 22.50
CA MET A 67 3.92 11.93 22.45
C MET A 67 3.46 13.10 23.27
N ARG A 68 4.32 13.63 24.15
CA ARG A 68 4.00 14.79 24.98
C ARG A 68 3.95 16.09 24.17
N GLY A 69 2.85 16.85 24.37
CA GLY A 69 2.72 18.19 23.81
C GLY A 69 1.98 18.26 22.49
N VAL A 70 1.49 17.12 21.98
CA VAL A 70 0.51 17.03 20.89
C VAL A 70 -0.89 16.74 21.44
N ARG A 71 -1.90 16.83 20.61
CA ARG A 71 -3.25 16.32 20.92
C ARG A 71 -3.22 14.78 20.82
N GLY A 72 -2.82 14.15 21.93
CA GLY A 72 -2.68 12.70 22.07
C GLY A 72 -3.58 12.14 23.18
N PHE A 73 -3.13 11.06 23.84
CA PHE A 73 -3.97 10.32 24.81
C PHE A 73 -4.34 11.09 26.07
N ASP A 74 -3.62 12.15 26.42
CA ASP A 74 -3.97 13.07 27.52
C ASP A 74 -4.69 14.34 27.03
N ASP A 75 -5.29 14.36 25.80
CA ASP A 75 -6.05 15.50 25.30
C ASP A 75 -7.22 15.82 26.24
N PRO A 76 -7.22 16.99 26.91
CA PRO A 76 -8.29 17.38 27.82
C PRO A 76 -9.63 17.61 27.12
N ASP A 77 -9.61 17.84 25.80
CA ASP A 77 -10.75 18.09 24.95
C ASP A 77 -11.21 16.82 24.20
N ALA A 78 -10.67 15.63 24.56
CA ALA A 78 -11.07 14.37 23.97
C ALA A 78 -12.60 14.17 24.07
N ALA A 79 -13.24 13.82 22.97
CA ALA A 79 -14.66 13.66 22.87
C ALA A 79 -15.21 12.59 23.85
N LYS A 80 -16.50 12.68 24.14
CA LYS A 80 -17.21 11.64 24.88
C LYS A 80 -18.15 10.88 23.96
N LEU A 81 -18.14 9.59 24.11
CA LEU A 81 -19.10 8.71 23.46
C LEU A 81 -20.54 9.01 23.94
N PRO A 82 -21.58 8.60 23.18
CA PRO A 82 -22.99 8.79 23.57
C PRO A 82 -23.35 8.25 24.97
N ASN A 83 -22.60 7.25 25.45
CA ASN A 83 -22.76 6.70 26.79
C ASN A 83 -22.08 7.50 27.92
N GLY A 84 -21.43 8.63 27.57
CA GLY A 84 -20.75 9.54 28.48
C GLY A 84 -19.31 9.17 28.87
N ARG A 85 -18.81 8.01 28.44
CA ARG A 85 -17.38 7.63 28.61
C ARG A 85 -16.50 8.42 27.64
N SER A 86 -15.19 8.50 27.94
CA SER A 86 -14.22 9.03 26.98
C SER A 86 -14.23 8.21 25.69
N ILE A 87 -13.95 8.86 24.56
CA ILE A 87 -13.86 8.25 23.23
C ILE A 87 -12.87 7.06 23.18
N PHE A 88 -11.89 7.00 24.07
CA PHE A 88 -10.95 5.90 24.16
C PHE A 88 -11.60 4.56 24.58
N TYR A 89 -12.78 4.58 25.23
CA TYR A 89 -13.50 3.37 25.66
C TYR A 89 -14.39 2.83 24.54
N GLN A 90 -13.77 2.33 23.48
CA GLN A 90 -14.51 1.85 22.31
C GLN A 90 -15.33 0.61 22.65
N PRO A 91 -16.64 0.59 22.31
CA PRO A 91 -17.49 -0.56 22.56
C PRO A 91 -16.93 -1.85 21.94
N ASP A 92 -16.84 -2.90 22.73
CA ASP A 92 -16.40 -4.22 22.26
C ASP A 92 -17.16 -5.32 23.03
N PRO A 93 -18.31 -5.78 22.55
CA PRO A 93 -19.09 -6.83 23.22
C PRO A 93 -18.37 -8.18 23.35
N ALA A 94 -17.36 -8.43 22.52
CA ALA A 94 -16.55 -9.64 22.60
C ALA A 94 -15.47 -9.57 23.69
N ASN A 95 -15.11 -8.36 24.13
CA ASN A 95 -14.17 -8.19 25.24
C ASN A 95 -14.86 -8.40 26.60
N PRO A 96 -14.22 -9.06 27.58
CA PRO A 96 -14.78 -9.30 28.93
C PRO A 96 -15.21 -8.03 29.68
N ASP A 97 -14.60 -6.87 29.41
CA ASP A 97 -14.94 -5.58 30.00
C ASP A 97 -16.05 -4.85 29.25
N GLY A 98 -16.48 -5.37 28.09
CA GLY A 98 -17.48 -4.77 27.20
C GLY A 98 -16.95 -3.56 26.40
N TYR A 99 -15.65 -3.30 26.45
CA TYR A 99 -14.95 -2.26 25.69
C TYR A 99 -13.49 -2.65 25.44
N LEU A 100 -12.86 -1.99 24.46
CA LEU A 100 -11.43 -2.08 24.21
C LEU A 100 -10.85 -0.65 24.28
N LEU A 101 -9.79 -0.49 25.06
CA LEU A 101 -8.97 0.74 25.08
C LEU A 101 -7.88 0.66 24.04
N PRO A 102 -7.30 1.80 23.59
CA PRO A 102 -6.04 1.78 22.87
C PRO A 102 -4.99 1.04 23.69
N PHE A 103 -4.22 0.15 23.04
CA PHE A 103 -3.26 -0.71 23.71
C PHE A 103 -1.89 -0.70 23.02
N HIS A 104 -0.86 -0.85 23.83
CA HIS A 104 0.53 -0.79 23.38
C HIS A 104 0.91 -2.02 22.56
N LEU A 105 1.43 -1.76 21.36
CA LEU A 105 2.04 -2.72 20.46
C LEU A 105 3.54 -2.82 20.80
N ASP A 106 3.89 -3.51 21.90
CA ASP A 106 5.28 -3.61 22.36
C ASP A 106 6.12 -4.47 21.39
N THR A 107 6.92 -3.83 20.58
CA THR A 107 7.79 -4.46 19.57
C THR A 107 8.90 -5.29 20.16
N ARG A 108 9.28 -5.04 21.41
CA ARG A 108 10.37 -5.75 22.12
C ARG A 108 9.93 -7.11 22.66
N THR A 109 8.64 -7.33 22.81
CA THR A 109 8.07 -8.57 23.36
C THR A 109 7.15 -9.28 22.37
N SER A 110 6.85 -8.63 21.23
CA SER A 110 5.96 -9.17 20.20
C SER A 110 6.42 -8.77 18.80
N SER A 111 5.87 -9.42 17.79
CA SER A 111 6.11 -9.11 16.37
C SER A 111 5.37 -7.85 15.88
N ALA A 112 5.10 -6.92 16.79
CA ALA A 112 4.24 -5.75 16.54
C ALA A 112 4.83 -4.72 15.55
N GLN A 113 6.06 -4.87 15.10
CA GLN A 113 6.61 -4.07 14.00
C GLN A 113 5.79 -4.22 12.71
N ALA A 114 5.20 -5.39 12.46
CA ALA A 114 4.23 -5.62 11.39
C ALA A 114 2.95 -6.19 12.01
N ILE A 115 1.85 -5.53 11.76
CA ILE A 115 0.51 -5.95 12.20
C ILE A 115 -0.37 -6.19 10.97
N PRO A 116 -1.40 -7.05 11.07
CA PRO A 116 -2.37 -7.17 10.00
C PRO A 116 -2.99 -5.81 9.66
N SER A 117 -3.02 -5.45 8.37
CA SER A 117 -3.77 -4.29 7.89
C SER A 117 -5.24 -4.43 8.27
N THR A 118 -5.84 -3.33 8.68
CA THR A 118 -7.27 -3.24 9.00
C THR A 118 -8.02 -2.54 7.88
N SER A 119 -9.30 -2.81 7.74
CA SER A 119 -10.07 -2.32 6.59
C SER A 119 -10.25 -0.80 6.63
N HIS A 120 -9.71 -0.14 5.63
CA HIS A 120 -9.88 1.28 5.37
C HIS A 120 -10.90 1.57 4.25
N ALA A 121 -11.70 0.56 3.87
CA ALA A 121 -12.74 0.72 2.86
C ALA A 121 -13.72 1.84 3.25
N TRP A 122 -14.21 2.57 2.25
CA TRP A 122 -15.19 3.67 2.42
C TRP A 122 -16.33 3.32 3.37
N SER A 123 -16.96 2.15 3.19
CA SER A 123 -18.08 1.72 4.03
C SER A 123 -17.66 1.45 5.48
N VAL A 124 -16.47 0.86 5.70
CA VAL A 124 -15.98 0.53 7.05
C VAL A 124 -15.57 1.80 7.80
N GLN A 125 -14.88 2.73 7.12
CA GLN A 125 -14.51 4.00 7.72
C GLN A 125 -15.73 4.83 8.13
N HIS A 126 -16.79 4.86 7.29
CA HIS A 126 -18.05 5.52 7.65
C HIS A 126 -18.81 4.78 8.75
N GLU A 127 -18.77 3.45 8.80
CA GLU A 127 -19.36 2.65 9.87
C GLU A 127 -18.62 2.89 11.20
N ALA A 128 -17.29 2.99 11.19
CA ALA A 128 -16.48 3.30 12.36
C ALA A 128 -16.71 4.74 12.86
N TRP A 129 -16.70 5.71 11.96
CA TRP A 129 -16.98 7.11 12.24
C TRP A 129 -18.40 7.34 12.76
N ASN A 130 -19.38 6.54 12.33
CA ASN A 130 -20.78 6.52 12.77
C ASN A 130 -21.41 7.91 12.88
N GLY A 131 -21.37 8.70 11.79
CA GLY A 131 -21.96 10.05 11.76
C GLY A 131 -21.31 11.05 12.73
N GLY A 132 -20.06 10.82 13.13
CA GLY A 132 -19.30 11.64 14.07
C GLY A 132 -19.42 11.19 15.53
N ALA A 133 -20.18 10.13 15.82
CA ALA A 133 -20.28 9.57 17.18
C ALA A 133 -19.00 8.84 17.60
N MET A 134 -18.21 8.36 16.64
CA MET A 134 -16.93 7.65 16.84
C MET A 134 -17.02 6.45 17.80
N ASP A 135 -18.17 5.81 17.91
CA ASP A 135 -18.48 4.78 18.90
C ASP A 135 -18.65 3.38 18.33
N ASN A 136 -18.30 3.20 17.06
CA ASN A 136 -18.46 1.89 16.40
C ASN A 136 -17.15 1.36 15.79
N TRP A 137 -16.00 1.80 16.30
CA TRP A 137 -14.70 1.49 15.72
C TRP A 137 -14.40 -0.01 15.78
N VAL A 138 -14.35 -0.57 16.97
CA VAL A 138 -14.04 -1.99 17.17
C VAL A 138 -15.10 -2.92 16.56
N PRO A 139 -16.41 -2.68 16.70
CA PRO A 139 -17.42 -3.51 16.04
C PRO A 139 -17.32 -3.50 14.50
N ALA A 140 -17.07 -2.34 13.88
CA ALA A 140 -16.90 -2.24 12.43
C ALA A 140 -15.71 -3.08 11.95
N HIS A 141 -14.58 -2.98 12.65
CA HIS A 141 -13.38 -3.72 12.30
C HIS A 141 -13.46 -5.22 12.63
N ARG A 142 -14.10 -5.64 13.73
CA ARG A 142 -14.37 -7.05 13.95
C ARG A 142 -15.23 -7.66 12.85
N LYS A 143 -16.20 -6.90 12.35
CA LYS A 143 -17.05 -7.33 11.24
C LYS A 143 -16.28 -7.41 9.91
N ALA A 144 -15.38 -6.45 9.63
CA ALA A 144 -14.63 -6.36 8.39
C ALA A 144 -13.40 -7.28 8.38
N ASP A 145 -12.61 -7.28 9.46
CA ASP A 145 -11.29 -7.89 9.55
C ASP A 145 -11.28 -9.17 10.38
N GLY A 146 -12.43 -9.53 10.95
CA GLY A 146 -12.61 -10.72 11.80
C GLY A 146 -12.22 -10.51 13.27
N GLU A 147 -12.58 -11.50 14.08
CA GLU A 147 -12.44 -11.45 15.54
C GLU A 147 -10.98 -11.36 16.02
N ALA A 148 -10.05 -11.91 15.24
CA ALA A 148 -8.63 -11.94 15.60
C ALA A 148 -7.90 -10.65 15.24
N HIS A 149 -8.24 -10.02 14.10
CA HIS A 149 -7.50 -8.89 13.53
C HIS A 149 -8.17 -7.54 13.80
N GLY A 150 -9.51 -7.48 13.77
CA GLY A 150 -10.24 -6.24 14.01
C GLY A 150 -9.81 -5.45 15.26
N PRO A 151 -9.48 -6.08 16.40
CA PRO A 151 -8.99 -5.37 17.58
C PRO A 151 -7.69 -4.58 17.39
N TYR A 152 -6.84 -4.93 16.40
CA TYR A 152 -5.59 -4.18 16.15
C TYR A 152 -5.83 -2.76 15.70
N THR A 153 -7.05 -2.42 15.29
CA THR A 153 -7.47 -1.03 15.07
C THR A 153 -7.15 -0.11 16.26
N MET A 154 -7.13 -0.64 17.50
CA MET A 154 -6.87 0.12 18.72
C MET A 154 -5.38 0.08 19.15
N GLY A 155 -4.51 -0.51 18.34
CA GLY A 155 -3.08 -0.62 18.66
C GLY A 155 -2.34 0.70 18.49
N TYR A 156 -1.34 0.99 19.36
CA TYR A 156 -0.46 2.16 19.22
C TYR A 156 0.99 1.83 19.57
N TYR A 157 1.93 2.64 19.08
CA TYR A 157 3.34 2.57 19.39
C TYR A 157 3.76 3.60 20.44
N GLU A 158 4.82 3.26 21.15
CA GLU A 158 5.53 4.16 22.03
C GLU A 158 6.87 4.60 21.42
N ARG A 159 7.50 5.58 22.03
CA ARG A 159 8.84 6.08 21.66
C ARG A 159 9.89 5.00 21.46
N ALA A 160 9.83 3.93 22.23
CA ALA A 160 10.81 2.86 22.17
C ALA A 160 10.63 1.96 20.94
N ASP A 161 9.44 1.91 20.38
CA ASP A 161 9.06 1.08 19.23
C ASP A 161 9.45 1.76 17.91
N ILE A 162 9.23 3.09 17.82
CA ILE A 162 9.50 3.90 16.62
C ILE A 162 10.37 5.14 16.95
N PRO A 163 11.57 4.94 17.51
CA PRO A 163 12.37 6.03 18.10
C PRO A 163 12.83 7.05 17.08
N PHE A 164 12.99 6.69 15.81
CA PHE A 164 13.35 7.63 14.75
C PHE A 164 12.23 8.64 14.49
N HIS A 165 10.97 8.18 14.40
CA HIS A 165 9.81 9.03 14.14
C HIS A 165 9.60 10.04 15.28
N PHE A 166 9.72 9.58 16.53
CA PHE A 166 9.66 10.46 17.69
C PHE A 166 10.77 11.51 17.67
N ALA A 167 12.01 11.09 17.43
CA ALA A 167 13.14 12.02 17.36
C ALA A 167 13.00 13.03 16.21
N LEU A 168 12.43 12.62 15.07
CA LEU A 168 12.17 13.49 13.95
C LEU A 168 11.10 14.53 14.29
N ALA A 169 9.99 14.13 14.87
CA ALA A 169 8.91 15.02 15.32
C ALA A 169 9.39 16.01 16.40
N GLU A 170 10.22 15.56 17.34
CA GLU A 170 10.83 16.41 18.37
C GLU A 170 11.89 17.36 17.84
N SER A 171 12.37 17.12 16.63
CA SER A 171 13.40 17.94 16.00
C SER A 171 12.81 19.07 15.19
N PHE A 172 11.69 18.85 14.55
CA PHE A 172 11.09 19.72 13.55
C PHE A 172 9.67 20.14 13.95
N THR A 173 8.82 20.51 12.99
CA THR A 173 7.42 20.81 13.27
C THR A 173 6.54 19.61 12.91
N ILE A 174 5.79 19.09 13.90
CA ILE A 174 4.71 18.14 13.68
C ILE A 174 3.36 18.86 13.63
N CYS A 175 2.50 18.43 12.71
CA CYS A 175 1.14 18.94 12.56
C CYS A 175 0.16 17.95 13.21
N ASP A 176 -0.33 18.24 14.42
CA ASP A 176 -1.16 17.33 15.21
C ASP A 176 -2.67 17.45 14.92
N ALA A 177 -3.02 18.23 13.90
CA ALA A 177 -4.36 18.34 13.33
C ALA A 177 -4.35 18.16 11.80
N TYR A 178 -3.42 17.33 11.29
CA TYR A 178 -3.38 16.98 9.88
C TYR A 178 -4.24 15.72 9.63
N HIS A 179 -5.19 15.85 8.72
CA HIS A 179 -6.16 14.81 8.38
C HIS A 179 -5.86 14.24 6.99
N CYS A 180 -6.17 12.98 6.76
CA CYS A 180 -6.36 12.53 5.39
C CYS A 180 -7.62 13.20 4.81
N SER A 181 -7.77 13.19 3.48
CA SER A 181 -8.84 13.99 2.84
C SER A 181 -10.16 13.25 2.73
N VAL A 182 -10.15 11.93 2.84
CA VAL A 182 -11.29 11.05 2.60
C VAL A 182 -11.44 10.05 3.74
N LEU A 183 -12.66 9.82 4.21
CA LEU A 183 -13.02 8.65 5.03
C LEU A 183 -13.03 7.39 4.15
N GLY A 184 -11.84 6.95 3.73
CA GLY A 184 -11.71 5.88 2.76
C GLY A 184 -10.25 5.55 2.43
N PRO A 185 -10.01 4.68 1.44
CA PRO A 185 -8.72 4.06 1.20
C PRO A 185 -7.69 4.95 0.50
N THR A 186 -6.54 4.37 0.19
CA THR A 186 -5.32 4.96 -0.36
C THR A 186 -5.56 5.86 -1.58
N TRP A 187 -6.17 5.33 -2.67
CA TRP A 187 -6.25 6.09 -3.93
C TRP A 187 -7.13 7.33 -3.85
N PRO A 188 -8.32 7.32 -3.25
CA PRO A 188 -9.07 8.57 -3.05
C PRO A 188 -8.27 9.63 -2.30
N ASN A 189 -7.54 9.26 -1.27
CA ASN A 189 -6.70 10.17 -0.50
C ASN A 189 -5.54 10.72 -1.33
N ARG A 190 -4.84 9.85 -2.05
CA ARG A 190 -3.77 10.26 -2.97
C ARG A 190 -4.30 11.15 -4.10
N LEU A 191 -5.49 10.90 -4.63
CA LEU A 191 -6.09 11.78 -5.65
C LEU A 191 -6.32 13.20 -5.12
N TYR A 192 -6.76 13.37 -3.89
CA TYR A 192 -6.82 14.70 -3.27
C TYR A 192 -5.45 15.37 -3.17
N HIS A 193 -4.42 14.59 -2.84
CA HIS A 193 -3.04 15.08 -2.78
C HIS A 193 -2.50 15.53 -4.15
N TRP A 194 -2.91 14.89 -5.24
CA TRP A 194 -2.40 15.16 -6.58
C TRP A 194 -3.29 16.10 -7.40
N SER A 195 -4.55 16.26 -7.04
CA SER A 195 -5.51 16.97 -7.89
C SER A 195 -6.62 17.73 -7.14
N GLY A 196 -6.67 17.65 -5.83
CA GLY A 196 -7.62 18.36 -4.99
C GLY A 196 -9.08 17.87 -5.07
N THR A 197 -9.34 16.71 -5.71
CA THR A 197 -10.69 16.14 -5.86
C THR A 197 -10.65 14.66 -6.17
N ILE A 198 -11.78 13.99 -5.96
CA ILE A 198 -12.07 12.62 -6.44
C ILE A 198 -13.20 12.58 -7.47
N ASP A 199 -13.55 13.74 -8.04
CA ASP A 199 -14.70 13.92 -8.95
C ASP A 199 -16.02 13.40 -8.38
N PRO A 200 -16.55 14.00 -7.31
CA PRO A 200 -17.78 13.53 -6.63
C PRO A 200 -19.00 13.47 -7.54
N SER A 201 -19.00 14.27 -8.60
CA SER A 201 -20.08 14.29 -9.59
C SER A 201 -20.06 13.12 -10.57
N GLY A 202 -18.95 12.40 -10.67
CA GLY A 202 -18.75 11.34 -11.65
C GLY A 202 -18.59 11.81 -13.11
N ALA A 203 -18.45 13.13 -13.33
CA ALA A 203 -18.43 13.69 -14.68
C ALA A 203 -17.16 13.35 -15.47
N PHE A 204 -16.06 13.09 -14.77
CA PHE A 204 -14.73 12.94 -15.36
C PHE A 204 -14.07 11.58 -15.06
N GLY A 205 -14.82 10.61 -14.56
CA GLY A 205 -14.35 9.26 -14.30
C GLY A 205 -14.43 8.82 -12.85
N GLY A 206 -14.80 9.71 -11.93
CA GLY A 206 -15.13 9.43 -10.52
C GLY A 206 -16.60 9.00 -10.35
N PRO A 207 -17.18 9.10 -9.12
CA PRO A 207 -16.45 9.37 -7.89
C PRO A 207 -15.50 8.23 -7.53
N VAL A 208 -14.32 8.55 -7.02
CA VAL A 208 -13.35 7.53 -6.59
C VAL A 208 -13.44 7.40 -5.07
N ILE A 209 -14.03 6.31 -4.59
CA ILE A 209 -14.22 5.99 -3.16
C ILE A 209 -13.60 4.64 -2.77
N SER A 210 -12.82 4.05 -3.66
CA SER A 210 -12.17 2.75 -3.45
C SER A 210 -10.84 2.71 -4.23
N ASN A 211 -10.02 1.71 -3.96
CA ASN A 211 -8.78 1.46 -4.70
C ASN A 211 -9.06 0.75 -6.04
N VAL A 212 -10.06 1.24 -6.78
CA VAL A 212 -10.46 0.71 -8.08
C VAL A 212 -10.62 1.84 -9.09
N ILE A 213 -10.03 1.68 -10.25
CA ILE A 213 -10.05 2.64 -11.35
C ILE A 213 -10.88 2.07 -12.49
N PRO A 214 -12.19 2.36 -12.55
CA PRO A 214 -13.07 1.81 -13.57
C PRO A 214 -12.84 2.41 -14.96
N LYS A 215 -12.30 3.62 -15.04
CA LYS A 215 -12.03 4.37 -16.27
C LYS A 215 -10.88 5.34 -16.04
N PRO A 216 -10.12 5.72 -17.09
CA PRO A 216 -9.14 6.78 -16.97
C PRO A 216 -9.76 8.09 -16.51
N PHE A 217 -9.14 8.74 -15.56
CA PHE A 217 -9.57 10.04 -15.05
C PHE A 217 -9.31 11.14 -16.07
N ARG A 218 -10.17 12.15 -16.10
CA ARG A 218 -10.11 13.23 -17.10
C ARG A 218 -10.09 14.64 -16.51
N TRP A 219 -10.13 14.77 -15.18
CA TRP A 219 -9.90 16.07 -14.58
C TRP A 219 -8.41 16.37 -14.50
N THR A 220 -8.07 17.66 -14.42
CA THR A 220 -6.68 18.12 -14.46
C THR A 220 -5.99 17.91 -13.12
N THR A 221 -4.78 17.37 -13.14
CA THR A 221 -3.90 17.22 -11.98
C THR A 221 -3.06 18.47 -11.74
N TYR A 222 -2.51 18.59 -10.53
CA TYR A 222 -1.60 19.70 -10.21
C TYR A 222 -0.28 19.66 -11.02
N PRO A 223 0.35 18.51 -11.26
CA PRO A 223 1.49 18.38 -12.17
C PRO A 223 1.21 18.89 -13.59
N GLU A 224 0.02 18.65 -14.16
CA GLU A 224 -0.35 19.25 -15.47
C GLU A 224 -0.38 20.78 -15.40
N ARG A 225 -0.88 21.35 -14.29
CA ARG A 225 -0.91 22.80 -14.07
C ARG A 225 0.49 23.38 -13.91
N LEU A 226 1.38 22.69 -13.19
CA LEU A 226 2.80 23.07 -13.06
C LEU A 226 3.49 23.05 -14.42
N THR A 227 3.28 21.98 -15.21
CA THR A 227 3.81 21.86 -16.58
C THR A 227 3.36 23.03 -17.46
N LYS A 228 2.06 23.34 -17.42
CA LYS A 228 1.49 24.47 -18.17
C LYS A 228 2.07 25.82 -17.74
N ALA A 229 2.41 25.97 -16.48
CA ALA A 229 3.00 27.19 -15.91
C ALA A 229 4.54 27.25 -16.09
N GLY A 230 5.18 26.21 -16.62
CA GLY A 230 6.63 26.14 -16.76
C GLY A 230 7.38 25.97 -15.44
N ILE A 231 6.70 25.48 -14.40
CA ILE A 231 7.31 25.15 -13.09
C ILE A 231 7.87 23.73 -13.17
N SER A 232 9.12 23.57 -12.77
CA SER A 232 9.78 22.26 -12.76
C SER A 232 9.25 21.34 -11.66
N TRP A 233 9.00 20.09 -12.00
CA TRP A 233 8.56 19.06 -11.07
C TRP A 233 9.04 17.69 -11.53
N HIS A 234 9.10 16.70 -10.60
CA HIS A 234 9.43 15.32 -10.92
C HIS A 234 8.88 14.35 -9.87
N VAL A 235 8.52 13.13 -10.29
CA VAL A 235 8.17 12.01 -9.44
C VAL A 235 9.35 11.05 -9.41
N TYR A 236 9.94 10.90 -8.24
CA TYR A 236 11.00 9.95 -7.98
C TYR A 236 10.39 8.64 -7.49
N GLN A 237 10.48 7.61 -8.31
CA GLN A 237 9.89 6.30 -8.05
C GLN A 237 10.77 5.18 -8.60
N GLU A 238 10.67 4.01 -7.97
CA GLU A 238 11.25 2.76 -8.43
C GLU A 238 10.21 1.93 -9.18
N GLU A 239 10.61 0.76 -9.74
CA GLU A 239 9.67 -0.13 -10.43
C GLU A 239 8.59 -0.71 -9.49
N ASP A 240 8.89 -0.88 -8.21
CA ASP A 240 7.96 -1.15 -7.13
C ASP A 240 7.55 0.19 -6.50
N ASP A 241 6.47 0.79 -6.96
CA ASP A 241 5.89 2.00 -6.40
C ASP A 241 4.62 1.71 -5.57
N TYR A 242 4.36 0.45 -5.30
CA TYR A 242 3.18 -0.05 -4.57
C TYR A 242 1.84 0.41 -5.17
N GLY A 243 1.82 0.81 -6.46
CA GLY A 243 0.66 1.42 -7.12
C GLY A 243 0.29 2.80 -6.55
N CYS A 244 1.25 3.48 -5.93
CA CYS A 244 1.05 4.75 -5.24
C CYS A 244 1.28 5.99 -6.10
N ASN A 245 1.55 5.81 -7.41
CA ASN A 245 1.55 6.90 -8.38
C ASN A 245 0.21 7.00 -9.12
N PRO A 246 -0.77 7.77 -8.63
CA PRO A 246 -2.07 7.85 -9.28
C PRO A 246 -2.07 8.58 -10.62
N LEU A 247 -0.97 9.22 -11.03
CA LEU A 247 -0.87 9.90 -12.33
C LEU A 247 -1.07 8.93 -13.50
N GLU A 248 -0.67 7.67 -13.34
CA GLU A 248 -0.87 6.64 -14.37
C GLU A 248 -2.35 6.35 -14.68
N PHE A 249 -3.28 6.72 -13.79
CA PHE A 249 -4.72 6.55 -13.98
C PHE A 249 -5.36 7.71 -14.74
N PHE A 250 -4.63 8.80 -14.98
CA PHE A 250 -5.15 9.95 -15.71
C PHE A 250 -4.92 9.82 -17.20
N LYS A 251 -5.98 10.14 -17.98
CA LYS A 251 -5.94 10.07 -19.43
C LYS A 251 -4.81 10.93 -20.04
N ALA A 252 -4.54 12.08 -19.46
CA ALA A 252 -3.47 12.95 -19.91
C ALA A 252 -2.09 12.26 -19.86
N PHE A 253 -1.84 11.49 -18.80
CA PHE A 253 -0.60 10.73 -18.63
C PHE A 253 -0.58 9.46 -19.48
N GLN A 254 -1.71 8.77 -19.60
CA GLN A 254 -1.83 7.57 -20.45
C GLN A 254 -1.65 7.88 -21.94
N ASP A 255 -2.06 9.07 -22.38
CA ASP A 255 -1.88 9.53 -23.76
C ASP A 255 -0.48 10.10 -24.01
N SER A 256 0.33 10.36 -22.97
CA SER A 256 1.68 10.89 -23.09
C SER A 256 2.66 9.81 -23.56
N ALA A 257 3.75 10.24 -24.19
CA ALA A 257 4.76 9.36 -24.76
C ALA A 257 6.18 9.84 -24.41
N PRO A 258 7.21 9.01 -24.58
CA PRO A 258 8.60 9.44 -24.39
C PRO A 258 8.90 10.75 -25.15
N GLY A 259 9.44 11.72 -24.42
CA GLY A 259 9.68 13.10 -24.88
C GLY A 259 8.57 14.08 -24.48
N ASP A 260 7.42 13.63 -23.99
CA ASP A 260 6.39 14.49 -23.41
C ASP A 260 6.75 14.78 -21.94
N PRO A 261 6.66 16.04 -21.48
CA PRO A 261 6.96 16.37 -20.07
C PRO A 261 6.14 15.59 -19.04
N LEU A 262 4.88 15.24 -19.31
CA LEU A 262 4.07 14.45 -18.39
C LEU A 262 4.60 13.01 -18.25
N TYR A 263 5.06 12.43 -19.37
CA TYR A 263 5.69 11.12 -19.36
C TYR A 263 7.03 11.15 -18.63
N GLU A 264 7.92 12.07 -19.03
CA GLU A 264 9.31 12.14 -18.53
C GLU A 264 9.39 12.48 -17.03
N HIS A 265 8.47 13.31 -16.53
CA HIS A 265 8.48 13.74 -15.13
C HIS A 265 7.54 12.96 -14.23
N GLY A 266 6.49 12.33 -14.78
CA GLY A 266 5.44 11.68 -13.99
C GLY A 266 5.47 10.17 -14.00
N LEU A 267 5.95 9.55 -15.10
CA LEU A 267 5.79 8.11 -15.30
C LEU A 267 7.12 7.36 -15.48
N THR A 268 8.23 8.08 -15.65
CA THR A 268 9.52 7.41 -15.84
C THR A 268 10.06 6.83 -14.54
N ILE A 269 10.67 5.66 -14.67
CA ILE A 269 11.39 5.00 -13.58
C ILE A 269 12.86 5.31 -13.77
N GLY A 270 13.43 6.05 -12.82
CA GLY A 270 14.84 6.40 -12.78
C GLY A 270 15.69 5.37 -12.03
N PRO A 271 17.02 5.59 -11.98
CA PRO A 271 17.89 4.87 -11.04
C PRO A 271 17.44 5.09 -9.58
N ALA A 272 17.58 4.08 -8.73
CA ALA A 272 17.19 4.13 -7.31
C ALA A 272 17.86 5.27 -6.51
N ASP A 273 19.00 5.79 -6.98
CA ASP A 273 19.71 6.91 -6.37
C ASP A 273 19.50 8.25 -7.12
N GLN A 274 18.56 8.32 -8.07
CA GLN A 274 18.34 9.53 -8.89
C GLN A 274 18.06 10.76 -8.01
N PHE A 275 17.16 10.64 -7.05
CA PHE A 275 16.84 11.72 -6.12
C PHE A 275 18.10 12.22 -5.38
N ALA A 276 18.91 11.29 -4.85
CA ALA A 276 20.13 11.61 -4.16
C ALA A 276 21.15 12.32 -5.08
N GLN A 277 21.28 11.86 -6.32
CA GLN A 277 22.16 12.48 -7.32
C GLN A 277 21.68 13.88 -7.68
N ASP A 278 20.39 14.09 -7.83
CA ASP A 278 19.83 15.40 -8.15
C ASP A 278 19.96 16.37 -6.98
N ALA A 279 19.72 15.92 -5.75
CA ALA A 279 19.96 16.72 -4.54
C ALA A 279 21.44 17.11 -4.40
N LEU A 280 22.37 16.15 -4.56
CA LEU A 280 23.81 16.39 -4.41
C LEU A 280 24.32 17.42 -5.45
N ASN A 281 23.79 17.40 -6.66
CA ASN A 281 24.25 18.25 -7.77
C ASN A 281 23.41 19.53 -7.96
N ASP A 282 22.56 19.91 -7.02
CA ASP A 282 21.66 21.08 -7.08
C ASP A 282 20.78 21.07 -8.34
N ARG A 283 20.18 19.91 -8.63
CA ARG A 283 19.31 19.69 -9.78
C ARG A 283 17.87 19.33 -9.39
N LEU A 284 17.54 19.43 -8.10
CA LEU A 284 16.17 19.20 -7.67
C LEU A 284 15.23 20.19 -8.37
N PRO A 285 14.05 19.71 -8.84
CA PRO A 285 13.04 20.62 -9.36
C PRO A 285 12.42 21.47 -8.24
N THR A 286 11.56 22.39 -8.60
CA THR A 286 10.78 23.18 -7.63
C THR A 286 9.89 22.27 -6.79
N VAL A 287 9.28 21.24 -7.39
CA VAL A 287 8.44 20.27 -6.67
C VAL A 287 8.90 18.86 -6.99
N SER A 288 9.21 18.10 -5.95
CA SER A 288 9.58 16.69 -6.01
C SER A 288 8.58 15.85 -5.25
N TRP A 289 8.04 14.81 -5.87
CA TRP A 289 7.32 13.76 -5.17
C TRP A 289 8.19 12.52 -5.10
N ILE A 290 8.29 11.93 -3.90
CA ILE A 290 8.99 10.65 -3.69
C ILE A 290 7.96 9.60 -3.35
N ILE A 291 7.94 8.51 -4.09
CA ILE A 291 7.07 7.36 -3.85
C ILE A 291 7.93 6.22 -3.30
N PRO A 292 7.68 5.76 -2.06
CA PRO A 292 8.40 4.65 -1.47
C PRO A 292 8.02 3.33 -2.16
N THR A 293 8.95 2.37 -2.12
CA THR A 293 8.63 0.97 -2.51
C THR A 293 7.78 0.29 -1.44
N SER A 294 7.15 -0.85 -1.78
CA SER A 294 6.32 -1.63 -0.84
C SER A 294 6.98 -1.82 0.54
N PRO A 295 8.26 -2.28 0.65
CA PRO A 295 8.88 -2.44 1.97
C PRO A 295 9.20 -1.14 2.70
N GLN A 296 9.15 0.00 2.02
CA GLN A 296 9.57 1.31 2.54
C GLN A 296 8.37 2.21 2.87
N CYS A 297 7.15 1.79 2.51
CA CYS A 297 5.95 2.63 2.54
C CYS A 297 5.31 2.74 3.93
N GLU A 298 5.71 1.93 4.91
CA GLU A 298 5.16 1.87 6.28
C GLU A 298 3.72 1.35 6.42
N HIS A 299 3.11 0.84 5.34
CA HIS A 299 1.83 0.14 5.45
C HIS A 299 1.87 -0.86 6.63
N PRO A 300 0.77 -1.11 7.37
CA PRO A 300 0.80 -1.97 8.56
C PRO A 300 1.45 -3.34 8.39
N ASP A 301 1.38 -3.91 7.20
CA ASP A 301 2.06 -5.17 6.86
C ASP A 301 3.59 -5.02 6.72
N TYR A 302 4.11 -3.80 6.67
CA TYR A 302 5.54 -3.48 6.55
C TYR A 302 6.07 -2.76 7.78
N LEU A 303 7.39 -2.74 7.91
CA LEU A 303 8.06 -2.27 9.11
C LEU A 303 8.16 -0.74 9.17
N PRO A 304 7.68 -0.07 10.22
CA PRO A 304 7.99 1.35 10.46
C PRO A 304 9.50 1.63 10.44
N ALA A 305 10.32 0.67 10.89
CA ALA A 305 11.77 0.80 10.87
C ALA A 305 12.34 0.83 9.44
N SER A 306 11.70 0.18 8.46
CA SER A 306 12.10 0.24 7.05
C SER A 306 11.79 1.59 6.43
N GLY A 307 10.61 2.14 6.70
CA GLY A 307 10.27 3.51 6.31
C GLY A 307 11.17 4.55 6.98
N ALA A 308 11.49 4.37 8.26
CA ALA A 308 12.45 5.23 8.97
C ALA A 308 13.84 5.24 8.31
N ASP A 309 14.36 4.07 7.88
CA ASP A 309 15.64 3.99 7.17
C ASP A 309 15.57 4.64 5.78
N PHE A 310 14.46 4.49 5.10
CA PHE A 310 14.22 5.16 3.82
C PHE A 310 14.15 6.68 3.98
N LEU A 311 13.36 7.19 4.92
CA LEU A 311 13.25 8.61 5.24
C LEU A 311 14.60 9.21 5.61
N ALA A 312 15.38 8.53 6.47
CA ALA A 312 16.69 8.98 6.89
C ALA A 312 17.64 9.15 5.69
N ARG A 313 17.60 8.21 4.74
CA ARG A 313 18.42 8.28 3.51
C ARG A 313 18.02 9.44 2.60
N GLN A 314 16.72 9.70 2.44
CA GLN A 314 16.25 10.82 1.60
C GLN A 314 16.62 12.17 2.23
N LEU A 315 16.48 12.31 3.54
CA LEU A 315 16.90 13.50 4.28
C LEU A 315 18.40 13.72 4.20
N ASP A 316 19.20 12.65 4.32
CA ASP A 316 20.66 12.73 4.15
C ASP A 316 21.05 13.14 2.73
N ALA A 317 20.34 12.67 1.72
CA ALA A 317 20.59 13.04 0.33
C ALA A 317 20.42 14.56 0.10
N VAL A 318 19.35 15.16 0.62
CA VAL A 318 19.15 16.62 0.55
C VAL A 318 20.21 17.37 1.35
N ALA A 319 20.53 16.88 2.56
CA ALA A 319 21.50 17.51 3.43
C ALA A 319 22.97 17.34 2.97
N ALA A 320 23.22 16.41 2.05
CA ALA A 320 24.55 16.21 1.45
C ALA A 320 25.06 17.46 0.72
N ASN A 321 24.15 18.28 0.20
CA ASN A 321 24.46 19.60 -0.36
C ASN A 321 23.87 20.70 0.54
N PRO A 322 24.69 21.42 1.34
CA PRO A 322 24.21 22.47 2.25
C PRO A 322 23.48 23.61 1.53
N GLU A 323 23.82 23.92 0.28
CA GLU A 323 23.14 24.94 -0.52
C GLU A 323 21.73 24.50 -0.91
N VAL A 324 21.51 23.22 -1.19
CA VAL A 324 20.18 22.66 -1.44
C VAL A 324 19.38 22.60 -0.14
N TRP A 325 19.98 22.08 0.95
CA TRP A 325 19.32 21.98 2.24
C TRP A 325 18.74 23.32 2.71
N ARG A 326 19.54 24.41 2.63
CA ARG A 326 19.15 25.73 3.13
C ARG A 326 17.91 26.33 2.44
N LYS A 327 17.46 25.80 1.28
CA LYS A 327 16.34 26.29 0.49
C LYS A 327 15.25 25.22 0.25
N THR A 328 15.31 24.13 1.02
CA THR A 328 14.41 22.99 0.86
C THR A 328 13.41 22.88 2.00
N VAL A 329 12.19 22.57 1.66
CA VAL A 329 11.15 22.08 2.57
C VAL A 329 10.87 20.62 2.22
N PHE A 330 10.94 19.74 3.20
CA PHE A 330 10.61 18.34 3.07
C PHE A 330 9.34 18.04 3.89
N ILE A 331 8.25 17.64 3.23
CA ILE A 331 6.96 17.30 3.84
C ILE A 331 6.85 15.79 3.89
N ILE A 332 6.73 15.24 5.07
CA ILE A 332 6.50 13.81 5.32
C ILE A 332 5.08 13.69 5.84
N ASN A 333 4.22 13.04 5.09
CA ASN A 333 2.83 12.79 5.48
C ASN A 333 2.41 11.37 5.13
N TYR A 334 1.23 10.98 5.58
CA TYR A 334 0.65 9.65 5.34
C TYR A 334 -0.66 9.83 4.59
N ASP A 335 -0.97 8.90 3.70
CA ASP A 335 -2.13 9.03 2.81
C ASP A 335 -3.46 8.82 3.54
N GLU A 336 -3.55 7.81 4.42
CA GLU A 336 -4.73 7.52 5.22
C GLU A 336 -4.38 6.69 6.48
N ASN A 337 -5.37 6.33 7.29
CA ASN A 337 -5.16 5.74 8.62
C ASN A 337 -5.17 4.22 8.69
N ASP A 338 -5.33 3.48 7.58
CA ASP A 338 -5.57 2.02 7.51
C ASP A 338 -6.90 1.65 8.18
N GLY A 339 -7.47 1.82 8.94
CA GLY A 339 -8.53 1.48 9.88
C GLY A 339 -8.09 1.73 11.31
N LEU A 340 -6.88 2.26 11.51
CA LEU A 340 -6.32 2.52 12.83
C LEU A 340 -7.00 3.71 13.49
N PHE A 341 -7.34 3.55 14.77
CA PHE A 341 -8.09 4.51 15.57
C PHE A 341 -7.35 5.83 15.77
N ASP A 342 -8.13 6.90 15.80
CA ASP A 342 -7.73 8.21 16.28
C ASP A 342 -8.87 8.86 17.06
N HIS A 343 -8.56 9.56 18.16
CA HIS A 343 -9.57 10.11 19.05
C HIS A 343 -10.17 11.44 18.60
N VAL A 344 -9.55 12.10 17.62
CA VAL A 344 -10.02 13.42 17.15
C VAL A 344 -11.06 13.23 16.06
N ILE A 345 -12.26 13.75 16.30
CA ILE A 345 -13.34 13.72 15.31
C ILE A 345 -12.94 14.59 14.11
N PRO A 346 -12.91 14.01 12.89
CA PRO A 346 -12.52 14.76 11.71
C PRO A 346 -13.52 15.87 11.37
N PRO A 347 -13.06 17.02 10.87
CA PRO A 347 -13.94 18.03 10.31
C PRO A 347 -14.73 17.47 9.12
N THR A 348 -16.05 17.54 9.17
CA THR A 348 -16.92 17.10 8.10
C THR A 348 -17.75 18.25 7.53
N PRO A 349 -18.05 18.25 6.22
CA PRO A 349 -18.81 19.32 5.60
C PRO A 349 -20.27 19.29 6.05
N PRO A 350 -20.92 20.44 6.23
CA PRO A 350 -22.37 20.50 6.41
C PRO A 350 -23.09 19.81 5.25
N SER A 351 -24.22 19.15 5.56
CA SER A 351 -25.03 18.47 4.54
C SER A 351 -25.39 19.42 3.39
N GLY A 352 -25.22 18.96 2.17
CA GLY A 352 -25.47 19.74 0.95
C GLY A 352 -24.34 20.67 0.52
N THR A 353 -23.16 20.56 1.15
CA THR A 353 -21.95 21.26 0.67
C THR A 353 -21.57 20.69 -0.72
N PRO A 354 -21.44 21.54 -1.75
CA PRO A 354 -21.07 21.11 -3.09
C PRO A 354 -19.71 20.38 -3.11
N ASP A 355 -19.64 19.33 -3.91
CA ASP A 355 -18.41 18.54 -4.18
C ASP A 355 -17.79 17.85 -2.95
N GLU A 356 -18.55 17.73 -1.84
CA GLU A 356 -18.09 17.11 -0.59
C GLU A 356 -18.94 15.92 -0.14
N PHE A 357 -19.80 15.38 -1.02
CA PHE A 357 -20.64 14.22 -0.74
C PHE A 357 -20.65 13.23 -1.91
N VAL A 358 -20.65 11.95 -1.58
CA VAL A 358 -20.91 10.85 -2.52
C VAL A 358 -22.02 9.98 -1.91
N ASP A 359 -23.08 9.71 -2.66
CA ASP A 359 -24.25 8.91 -2.22
C ASP A 359 -24.83 9.34 -0.86
N GLY A 360 -24.79 10.65 -0.57
CA GLY A 360 -25.32 11.23 0.67
C GLY A 360 -24.38 11.13 1.89
N LEU A 361 -23.24 10.49 1.76
CA LEU A 361 -22.20 10.42 2.79
C LEU A 361 -21.15 11.51 2.56
N PRO A 362 -20.62 12.15 3.61
CA PRO A 362 -19.55 13.13 3.47
C PRO A 362 -18.26 12.46 3.02
N ILE A 363 -17.52 13.09 2.13
CA ILE A 363 -16.20 12.59 1.70
C ILE A 363 -15.19 12.61 2.86
N GLY A 364 -15.21 13.66 3.64
CA GLY A 364 -14.29 13.86 4.76
C GLY A 364 -14.16 15.35 5.08
N ALA A 365 -13.14 15.87 5.87
CA ALA A 365 -11.86 15.14 6.07
C ALA A 365 -12.02 13.73 6.65
N GLY A 366 -10.99 12.93 6.40
CA GLY A 366 -10.84 11.65 7.07
C GLY A 366 -10.12 11.78 8.42
N ILE A 367 -9.66 10.67 8.91
CA ILE A 367 -8.98 10.52 10.21
C ILE A 367 -7.63 11.26 10.20
N ARG A 368 -7.13 11.66 11.37
CA ARG A 368 -5.80 12.26 11.46
C ARG A 368 -4.72 11.25 11.07
N VAL A 369 -3.75 11.76 10.33
CA VAL A 369 -2.54 11.03 9.94
C VAL A 369 -1.30 11.84 10.30
N PRO A 370 -0.13 11.22 10.50
CA PRO A 370 1.08 11.96 10.79
C PRO A 370 1.46 12.93 9.67
N CYS A 371 1.94 14.11 10.05
CA CYS A 371 2.56 15.06 9.13
C CYS A 371 3.70 15.81 9.85
N ILE A 372 4.92 15.68 9.32
CA ILE A 372 6.11 16.34 9.84
C ILE A 372 6.73 17.18 8.72
N ILE A 373 7.01 18.44 9.02
CA ILE A 373 7.64 19.36 8.09
C ILE A 373 9.10 19.58 8.50
N VAL A 374 10.01 19.06 7.67
CA VAL A 374 11.45 19.09 7.88
C VAL A 374 12.08 20.17 7.01
N SER A 375 12.65 21.19 7.64
CA SER A 375 13.25 22.33 6.96
C SER A 375 14.16 23.07 7.91
N PRO A 376 15.13 23.86 7.42
CA PRO A 376 15.87 24.80 8.29
C PRO A 376 14.99 25.73 9.14
N TRP A 377 13.76 25.99 8.69
CA TRP A 377 12.83 26.94 9.32
C TRP A 377 11.74 26.27 10.17
N THR A 378 11.80 24.96 10.36
CA THR A 378 10.87 24.21 11.23
C THR A 378 11.58 23.53 12.39
N LEU A 379 12.87 23.81 12.59
CA LEU A 379 13.68 23.28 13.69
C LEU A 379 13.19 23.76 15.06
N GLY A 380 13.19 22.87 16.04
CA GLY A 380 13.01 23.23 17.45
C GLY A 380 11.96 22.47 18.22
N GLY A 381 11.38 21.41 17.65
CA GLY A 381 10.38 20.60 18.34
C GLY A 381 9.08 21.37 18.55
N PHE A 382 8.47 21.79 17.46
CA PHE A 382 7.22 22.53 17.49
C PHE A 382 6.03 21.65 17.15
N VAL A 383 4.86 22.03 17.65
CA VAL A 383 3.56 21.50 17.23
C VAL A 383 2.74 22.60 16.58
N CYS A 384 2.14 22.27 15.43
CA CYS A 384 1.16 23.12 14.74
C CYS A 384 -0.20 22.42 14.77
N SER A 385 -1.15 23.04 15.47
CA SER A 385 -2.51 22.50 15.67
C SER A 385 -3.57 23.17 14.78
N GLU A 386 -3.16 23.86 13.71
CA GLU A 386 -4.10 24.31 12.68
C GLU A 386 -4.59 23.10 11.90
N PRO A 387 -5.90 23.00 11.61
CA PRO A 387 -6.44 21.92 10.78
C PRO A 387 -5.87 21.95 9.37
N PHE A 388 -5.35 20.81 8.91
CA PHE A 388 -4.85 20.58 7.57
C PHE A 388 -5.42 19.30 6.98
N ASP A 389 -5.40 19.20 5.65
CA ASP A 389 -5.60 17.95 4.92
C ASP A 389 -4.64 17.87 3.71
N HIS A 390 -4.79 16.87 2.85
CA HIS A 390 -3.91 16.74 1.68
C HIS A 390 -3.99 17.94 0.72
N THR A 391 -5.14 18.64 0.68
CA THR A 391 -5.26 19.87 -0.13
C THR A 391 -4.43 21.03 0.43
N SER A 392 -4.05 20.97 1.71
CA SER A 392 -3.17 21.98 2.33
C SER A 392 -1.77 21.96 1.71
N VAL A 393 -1.29 20.79 1.28
CA VAL A 393 -0.01 20.66 0.55
C VAL A 393 -0.11 21.38 -0.80
N LEU A 394 -1.19 21.16 -1.56
CA LEU A 394 -1.41 21.86 -2.82
C LEU A 394 -1.51 23.38 -2.61
N ARG A 395 -2.19 23.83 -1.55
CA ARG A 395 -2.29 25.25 -1.22
C ARG A 395 -0.95 25.86 -0.78
N PHE A 396 -0.08 25.09 -0.14
CA PHE A 396 1.30 25.51 0.11
C PHE A 396 2.08 25.69 -1.20
N LEU A 397 1.93 24.76 -2.13
CA LEU A 397 2.51 24.90 -3.45
C LEU A 397 1.93 26.08 -4.24
N GLU A 398 0.61 26.36 -4.12
CA GLU A 398 0.00 27.59 -4.67
C GLU A 398 0.70 28.86 -4.17
N ARG A 399 1.03 28.91 -2.87
CA ARG A 399 1.72 30.05 -2.26
C ARG A 399 3.12 30.26 -2.85
N LEU A 400 3.84 29.19 -3.11
CA LEU A 400 5.22 29.24 -3.59
C LEU A 400 5.30 29.44 -5.10
N THR A 401 4.43 28.79 -5.86
CA THR A 401 4.51 28.75 -7.33
C THR A 401 3.59 29.77 -8.02
N GLY A 402 2.58 30.27 -7.31
CA GLY A 402 1.51 31.09 -7.90
C GLY A 402 0.52 30.28 -8.77
N VAL A 403 0.68 28.96 -8.88
CA VAL A 403 -0.19 28.09 -9.68
C VAL A 403 -1.36 27.61 -8.84
N ARG A 404 -2.58 27.99 -9.20
CA ARG A 404 -3.78 27.64 -8.43
C ARG A 404 -4.32 26.26 -8.80
N GLU A 405 -4.66 25.43 -7.77
CA GLU A 405 -5.44 24.21 -7.94
C GLU A 405 -6.94 24.51 -7.85
N THR A 406 -7.61 24.49 -8.99
CA THR A 406 -9.02 24.91 -9.08
C THR A 406 -10.02 23.84 -8.65
N ASN A 407 -9.58 22.60 -8.48
CA ASN A 407 -10.47 21.50 -8.07
C ASN A 407 -10.73 21.48 -6.54
N ILE A 408 -9.93 22.21 -5.75
CA ILE A 408 -10.13 22.28 -4.30
C ILE A 408 -11.42 23.04 -4.03
N SER A 409 -12.37 22.40 -3.34
CA SER A 409 -13.65 22.98 -2.98
C SER A 409 -13.52 24.23 -2.08
N GLU A 410 -14.52 25.09 -2.13
CA GLU A 410 -14.60 26.26 -1.25
C GLU A 410 -14.67 25.88 0.24
N TRP A 411 -15.29 24.74 0.56
CA TRP A 411 -15.33 24.26 1.94
C TRP A 411 -13.93 23.91 2.44
N ARG A 412 -13.15 23.15 1.66
CA ARG A 412 -11.77 22.80 2.05
C ARG A 412 -10.89 24.02 2.16
N ARG A 413 -11.00 24.97 1.24
CA ARG A 413 -10.23 26.22 1.30
C ARG A 413 -10.50 27.04 2.55
N ARG A 414 -11.71 26.97 3.11
CA ARG A 414 -12.07 27.68 4.36
C ARG A 414 -11.76 26.90 5.62
N THR A 415 -11.82 25.59 5.57
CA THR A 415 -11.69 24.71 6.74
C THR A 415 -10.22 24.43 7.06
N PHE A 416 -9.39 24.22 6.04
CA PHE A 416 -8.00 23.83 6.21
C PHE A 416 -7.04 24.97 5.89
N GLY A 417 -5.92 25.00 6.63
CA GLY A 417 -4.82 25.93 6.40
C GLY A 417 -4.01 25.61 5.14
N ASP A 418 -2.97 26.39 4.88
CA ASP A 418 -2.06 26.23 3.75
C ASP A 418 -0.62 25.86 4.16
N LEU A 419 -0.45 25.25 5.31
CA LEU A 419 0.80 24.83 5.96
C LEU A 419 1.73 25.98 6.36
N THR A 420 1.49 27.22 5.97
CA THR A 420 2.43 28.34 6.27
C THR A 420 2.57 28.60 7.78
N SER A 421 1.56 28.29 8.58
CA SER A 421 1.58 28.42 10.05
C SER A 421 2.51 27.41 10.74
N ALA A 422 2.97 26.38 10.04
CA ALA A 422 3.89 25.39 10.57
C ALA A 422 5.35 25.88 10.62
N PHE A 423 5.66 27.05 10.06
CA PHE A 423 7.00 27.61 9.94
C PHE A 423 7.28 28.69 10.98
N GLY A 424 8.48 28.64 11.59
CA GLY A 424 8.99 29.63 12.53
C GLY A 424 10.32 30.21 12.08
N PHE A 425 10.31 31.22 11.20
CA PHE A 425 11.51 31.76 10.57
C PHE A 425 12.47 32.52 11.50
N LYS A 426 12.08 32.81 12.75
CA LYS A 426 12.86 33.64 13.70
C LYS A 426 13.62 32.86 14.78
N HIS A 427 13.30 31.60 14.98
CA HIS A 427 13.86 30.80 16.07
C HIS A 427 14.88 29.80 15.57
N ILE A 428 16.09 29.96 16.10
CA ILE A 428 17.22 29.04 15.88
C ILE A 428 17.44 28.28 17.17
N ARG A 429 17.42 26.94 17.15
CA ARG A 429 17.70 26.09 18.31
C ARG A 429 18.80 25.08 18.02
N PRO A 430 19.53 24.60 19.06
CA PRO A 430 20.50 23.56 18.87
C PRO A 430 19.83 22.29 18.38
N PHE A 431 20.55 21.60 17.50
CA PHE A 431 20.13 20.42 16.80
C PHE A 431 19.94 19.21 17.71
N PRO A 432 18.82 18.50 17.64
CA PRO A 432 18.61 17.24 18.35
C PRO A 432 19.24 16.06 17.62
N GLN A 433 19.39 14.96 18.33
CA GLN A 433 19.98 13.73 17.81
C GLN A 433 18.92 12.81 17.26
N LEU A 434 19.05 12.42 15.97
CA LEU A 434 18.25 11.36 15.39
C LEU A 434 18.91 9.99 15.64
N PRO A 435 18.15 8.96 16.01
CA PRO A 435 18.66 7.60 16.18
C PRO A 435 19.18 7.03 14.86
N ALA A 436 20.13 6.09 14.96
CA ALA A 436 20.61 5.37 13.79
C ALA A 436 19.56 4.33 13.33
N THR A 437 19.14 4.39 12.08
CA THR A 437 18.03 3.60 11.53
C THR A 437 18.42 2.18 11.16
N LYS A 438 19.60 1.94 10.58
CA LYS A 438 20.04 0.62 10.12
C LYS A 438 20.05 -0.45 11.22
N HIS A 439 20.45 -0.09 12.44
CA HIS A 439 20.41 -1.03 13.56
C HIS A 439 18.97 -1.30 13.99
N GLN A 440 18.12 -0.29 14.00
CA GLN A 440 16.69 -0.44 14.33
C GLN A 440 15.98 -1.31 13.30
N LEU A 441 16.24 -1.13 12.02
CA LEU A 441 15.71 -1.97 10.96
C LEU A 441 16.12 -3.43 11.16
N TRP A 442 17.40 -3.72 11.43
CA TRP A 442 17.85 -5.08 11.71
C TRP A 442 17.18 -5.68 12.95
N VAL A 443 16.98 -4.90 14.02
CA VAL A 443 16.27 -5.34 15.23
C VAL A 443 14.81 -5.65 14.90
N ALA A 444 14.13 -4.76 14.19
CA ALA A 444 12.72 -4.91 13.80
C ALA A 444 12.50 -6.16 12.93
N GLU A 445 13.38 -6.42 11.95
CA GLU A 445 13.36 -7.63 11.14
C GLU A 445 13.50 -8.90 12.00
N HIS A 446 14.36 -8.84 13.03
CA HIS A 446 14.56 -9.95 13.95
C HIS A 446 13.34 -10.16 14.87
N GLU A 447 12.77 -9.10 15.41
CA GLU A 447 11.60 -9.13 16.29
C GLU A 447 10.39 -9.75 15.58
N VAL A 448 10.08 -9.28 14.38
CA VAL A 448 8.97 -9.84 13.57
C VAL A 448 9.19 -11.31 13.25
N ALA A 449 10.42 -11.71 12.97
CA ALA A 449 10.72 -13.10 12.61
C ALA A 449 10.70 -14.08 13.79
N THR A 450 10.83 -13.60 15.04
CA THR A 450 11.09 -14.46 16.20
C THR A 450 10.10 -14.32 17.34
N LEU A 451 9.41 -13.20 17.46
CA LEU A 451 8.49 -12.91 18.54
C LEU A 451 7.04 -13.30 18.20
N PRO A 452 6.20 -13.58 19.20
CA PRO A 452 4.79 -13.89 18.99
C PRO A 452 4.01 -12.64 18.55
N ALA A 453 2.82 -12.83 17.95
CA ALA A 453 1.91 -11.73 17.68
C ALA A 453 1.56 -10.96 18.97
N PRO A 454 1.36 -9.62 18.86
CA PRO A 454 0.99 -8.82 20.03
C PRO A 454 -0.37 -9.25 20.60
N PRO A 455 -0.48 -9.41 21.93
CA PRO A 455 -1.73 -9.82 22.55
C PRO A 455 -2.74 -8.67 22.59
N VAL A 456 -4.01 -8.99 22.29
CA VAL A 456 -5.13 -8.06 22.52
C VAL A 456 -5.52 -8.10 24.00
N PRO A 457 -5.68 -6.94 24.67
CA PRO A 457 -6.05 -6.89 26.09
C PRO A 457 -7.44 -7.49 26.36
N GLY A 458 -7.54 -8.21 27.49
CA GLY A 458 -8.82 -8.71 28.01
C GLY A 458 -9.36 -7.83 29.12
N LYS A 459 -9.26 -8.31 30.39
CA LYS A 459 -9.73 -7.62 31.60
C LYS A 459 -8.71 -6.64 32.16
N ASP A 460 -9.20 -5.69 32.96
CA ASP A 460 -8.37 -4.79 33.76
C ASP A 460 -7.47 -3.89 32.90
N GLN A 461 -8.02 -3.38 31.80
CA GLN A 461 -7.33 -2.51 30.87
C GLN A 461 -7.02 -1.16 31.50
N THR A 462 -5.85 -0.60 31.19
CA THR A 462 -5.41 0.71 31.67
C THR A 462 -5.48 1.71 30.51
N PRO A 463 -6.10 2.89 30.72
CA PRO A 463 -6.04 3.94 29.69
C PRO A 463 -4.61 4.30 29.32
N PRO A 464 -4.33 4.56 28.05
CA PRO A 464 -3.02 5.05 27.63
C PRO A 464 -2.79 6.48 28.11
N HIS A 465 -1.52 6.87 28.24
CA HIS A 465 -1.10 8.21 28.63
C HIS A 465 0.06 8.70 27.75
N GLN A 466 0.24 10.01 27.71
CA GLN A 466 1.42 10.59 27.08
C GLN A 466 2.66 10.35 27.92
N ASP A 467 3.83 10.22 27.27
CA ASP A 467 5.09 9.95 27.93
C ASP A 467 5.67 11.18 28.68
N GLU A 468 6.74 10.97 29.46
CA GLU A 468 7.47 12.05 30.12
C GLU A 468 8.57 12.67 29.23
N GLY A 469 8.50 12.45 27.92
CA GLY A 469 9.47 12.97 26.95
C GLY A 469 9.53 14.51 26.90
N PRO A 470 10.40 15.08 26.09
CA PRO A 470 10.46 16.53 25.93
C PRO A 470 9.15 17.03 25.31
N GLY A 471 8.41 17.86 26.05
CA GLY A 471 7.15 18.43 25.57
C GLY A 471 7.37 19.37 24.38
N LEU A 472 6.62 19.17 23.30
CA LEU A 472 6.61 20.06 22.15
C LEU A 472 5.99 21.41 22.50
N LYS A 473 6.30 22.44 21.74
CA LYS A 473 5.82 23.80 21.95
C LYS A 473 5.02 24.25 20.74
N PRO A 474 3.89 24.95 20.95
CA PRO A 474 3.16 25.56 19.83
C PRO A 474 4.06 26.48 19.01
N VAL A 475 3.88 26.48 17.69
CA VAL A 475 4.50 27.47 16.80
C VAL A 475 3.98 28.84 17.21
N ALA A 476 4.86 29.79 17.47
CA ALA A 476 4.42 31.12 17.91
C ALA A 476 3.79 31.88 16.75
N THR A 477 2.56 32.36 16.94
CA THR A 477 1.82 33.13 15.90
C THR A 477 2.52 34.40 15.42
N SER A 478 3.39 34.99 16.25
CA SER A 478 4.26 36.10 15.84
C SER A 478 5.35 35.72 14.84
N ASP A 479 5.65 34.43 14.73
CA ASP A 479 6.70 33.87 13.85
C ASP A 479 6.15 33.35 12.53
N THR A 480 4.81 33.15 12.49
CA THR A 480 4.08 32.60 11.34
C THR A 480 3.50 33.68 10.42
N THR A 481 3.56 34.97 10.79
CA THR A 481 3.07 36.05 9.92
C THR A 481 3.98 36.17 8.71
N PRO A 482 3.60 35.71 7.52
CA PRO A 482 4.34 36.01 6.32
C PRO A 482 4.35 37.55 6.19
N SER A 483 5.49 38.16 5.90
CA SER A 483 5.45 39.44 5.21
C SER A 483 4.56 39.19 3.99
N ALA A 484 3.47 39.91 3.86
CA ALA A 484 2.58 39.81 2.72
C ALA A 484 3.46 39.65 1.47
N LEU A 485 3.25 38.56 0.70
CA LEU A 485 3.97 38.35 -0.54
C LEU A 485 3.79 39.60 -1.39
N SER A 486 4.69 40.53 -1.26
CA SER A 486 4.73 41.75 -2.06
C SER A 486 5.42 41.39 -3.36
N GLY A 487 4.62 40.94 -4.30
CA GLY A 487 5.05 40.64 -5.65
C GLY A 487 5.13 39.14 -5.90
N THR A 488 4.30 38.70 -6.81
CA THR A 488 4.49 37.47 -7.57
C THR A 488 5.95 37.38 -8.00
N ARG A 489 6.68 36.33 -7.57
CA ARG A 489 7.95 35.98 -8.18
C ARG A 489 7.70 35.93 -9.68
N GLN A 490 8.28 36.86 -10.43
CA GLN A 490 8.33 36.77 -11.88
C GLN A 490 9.34 35.68 -12.24
N TYR A 491 8.86 34.42 -12.22
CA TYR A 491 9.48 33.46 -13.12
C TYR A 491 9.27 34.00 -14.53
N ALA A 492 10.29 34.04 -15.34
CA ALA A 492 10.21 34.55 -16.70
C ALA A 492 9.12 33.79 -17.47
N THR A 493 7.90 34.30 -17.38
CA THR A 493 6.73 33.76 -18.07
C THR A 493 6.56 34.58 -19.33
N SER A 494 6.71 33.93 -20.48
CA SER A 494 6.01 34.40 -21.68
C SER A 494 4.51 34.56 -21.30
N ARG A 495 3.99 35.73 -21.52
CA ARG A 495 2.63 36.18 -21.19
C ARG A 495 1.57 35.12 -21.36
N VAL A 496 0.95 34.71 -20.27
CA VAL A 496 -0.34 34.00 -20.30
C VAL A 496 -1.42 35.05 -20.44
N VAL A 497 -2.08 35.06 -21.60
CA VAL A 497 -3.29 35.82 -21.84
C VAL A 497 -4.41 35.19 -21.00
N GLU A 498 -4.95 35.95 -20.06
CA GLU A 498 -6.20 35.60 -19.38
C GLU A 498 -7.33 35.62 -20.42
N ASN A 499 -7.79 34.44 -20.82
CA ASN A 499 -9.12 34.30 -21.41
C ASN A 499 -10.09 33.88 -20.32
N SER A 500 -10.67 34.87 -19.67
CA SER A 500 -11.91 34.72 -18.91
C SER A 500 -13.05 34.58 -19.90
N THR A 501 -13.47 33.36 -20.17
CA THR A 501 -14.79 33.11 -20.73
C THR A 501 -15.60 32.33 -19.70
N THR A 502 -16.40 33.06 -18.96
CA THR A 502 -17.59 32.58 -18.27
C THR A 502 -18.48 31.90 -19.31
N HIS A 503 -18.58 30.60 -19.26
CA HIS A 503 -19.73 29.91 -19.83
C HIS A 503 -20.51 29.29 -18.68
N SER A 504 -21.50 30.04 -18.21
CA SER A 504 -22.69 29.48 -17.60
C SER A 504 -23.51 28.86 -18.73
N ALA A 505 -23.44 27.55 -18.85
CA ALA A 505 -24.40 26.81 -19.64
C ALA A 505 -25.39 26.19 -18.67
N ASP A 506 -26.62 26.77 -18.65
CA ASP A 506 -27.80 26.15 -18.08
C ASP A 506 -28.02 24.79 -18.76
N PHE A 507 -27.89 23.69 -18.00
CA PHE A 507 -28.41 22.42 -18.42
C PHE A 507 -29.69 22.11 -17.65
N PRO A 508 -30.75 21.67 -18.36
CA PRO A 508 -32.03 21.38 -17.74
C PRO A 508 -31.96 20.19 -16.81
N HIS A 509 -32.57 20.30 -15.66
CA HIS A 509 -32.78 19.21 -14.71
C HIS A 509 -33.53 18.07 -15.41
N GLY A 510 -32.81 17.02 -15.73
CA GLY A 510 -33.37 15.73 -16.12
C GLY A 510 -33.70 14.93 -14.86
N THR A 511 -34.94 14.50 -14.83
CA THR A 511 -35.59 13.71 -13.78
C THR A 511 -34.81 12.46 -13.37
N ALA A 512 -34.81 12.24 -12.06
CA ALA A 512 -34.36 11.02 -11.40
C ALA A 512 -34.97 9.76 -12.01
N GLY A 513 -34.16 8.71 -12.05
CA GLY A 513 -34.66 7.36 -12.18
C GLY A 513 -33.97 6.55 -13.26
N THR A 514 -32.95 5.83 -12.90
CA THR A 514 -32.81 4.41 -13.18
C THR A 514 -31.74 3.87 -12.25
N ASP A 515 -32.19 3.10 -11.27
CA ASP A 515 -31.37 2.18 -10.49
C ASP A 515 -30.54 1.32 -11.45
N PHE A 516 -29.21 1.44 -11.38
CA PHE A 516 -28.35 0.37 -11.81
C PHE A 516 -28.22 -0.61 -10.65
N PRO A 517 -28.92 -1.75 -10.65
CA PRO A 517 -28.70 -2.76 -9.63
C PRO A 517 -27.25 -3.20 -9.75
N GLY A 518 -26.52 -3.15 -8.65
CA GLY A 518 -25.17 -3.71 -8.57
C GLY A 518 -25.23 -5.16 -9.04
N ILE A 519 -24.39 -5.52 -10.02
CA ILE A 519 -24.34 -6.87 -10.62
C ILE A 519 -24.20 -7.95 -9.52
N GLN A 520 -23.62 -7.62 -8.37
CA GLN A 520 -23.41 -8.54 -7.25
C GLN A 520 -24.68 -8.96 -6.51
N ASP A 521 -25.73 -8.13 -6.43
CA ASP A 521 -26.92 -8.47 -5.65
C ASP A 521 -27.91 -9.37 -6.41
N SER A 522 -27.77 -9.47 -7.73
CA SER A 522 -28.60 -10.32 -8.59
C SER A 522 -27.99 -11.70 -8.90
N VAL A 523 -26.71 -11.94 -8.55
CA VAL A 523 -25.99 -13.18 -8.86
C VAL A 523 -26.08 -14.17 -7.69
N PRO A 524 -26.36 -15.46 -7.93
CA PRO A 524 -26.40 -16.47 -6.88
C PRO A 524 -25.14 -16.48 -6.00
N LYS A 525 -25.34 -16.61 -4.67
CA LYS A 525 -24.26 -16.71 -3.67
C LYS A 525 -23.79 -18.16 -3.47
N THR A 526 -24.39 -19.12 -4.17
CA THR A 526 -23.95 -20.51 -4.24
C THR A 526 -23.48 -20.82 -5.64
N GLY A 527 -22.40 -21.59 -5.76
CA GLY A 527 -21.84 -21.97 -7.05
C GLY A 527 -22.77 -22.90 -7.84
N PRO A 528 -22.57 -22.94 -9.17
CA PRO A 528 -23.28 -23.88 -10.03
C PRO A 528 -22.90 -25.33 -9.65
N THR A 529 -23.86 -26.24 -9.76
CA THR A 529 -23.68 -27.65 -9.40
C THR A 529 -23.55 -28.56 -10.62
N SER A 530 -23.58 -27.98 -11.83
CA SER A 530 -23.46 -28.72 -13.10
C SER A 530 -22.85 -27.80 -14.16
N GLY A 531 -22.22 -28.41 -15.18
CA GLY A 531 -21.57 -27.68 -16.27
C GLY A 531 -20.07 -27.46 -15.98
N VAL A 532 -19.36 -26.88 -16.95
CA VAL A 532 -17.94 -26.51 -16.85
C VAL A 532 -17.85 -25.00 -16.64
N HIS A 533 -17.17 -24.60 -15.59
CA HIS A 533 -17.08 -23.20 -15.18
C HIS A 533 -15.63 -22.77 -15.00
N ALA A 534 -15.35 -21.49 -15.27
CA ALA A 534 -14.17 -20.83 -14.81
C ALA A 534 -14.43 -20.25 -13.41
N TYR A 535 -13.65 -20.69 -12.45
CA TYR A 535 -13.68 -20.16 -11.08
C TYR A 535 -12.52 -19.20 -10.88
N VAL A 536 -12.81 -18.03 -10.36
CA VAL A 536 -11.87 -16.90 -10.27
C VAL A 536 -11.88 -16.36 -8.86
N ALA A 537 -10.71 -16.30 -8.25
CA ALA A 537 -10.53 -15.71 -6.92
C ALA A 537 -10.56 -14.18 -7.02
N GLY A 538 -11.45 -13.53 -6.27
CA GLY A 538 -11.58 -12.07 -6.20
C GLY A 538 -11.05 -11.53 -4.88
N ILE A 539 -9.85 -10.94 -4.88
CA ILE A 539 -9.10 -10.55 -3.69
C ILE A 539 -9.93 -9.61 -2.80
N VAL A 540 -10.44 -8.53 -3.36
CA VAL A 540 -11.14 -7.48 -2.61
C VAL A 540 -12.62 -7.77 -2.43
N SER A 541 -13.24 -8.51 -3.37
CA SER A 541 -14.64 -8.92 -3.23
C SER A 541 -14.86 -10.06 -2.22
N TYR A 542 -13.80 -10.66 -1.69
CA TYR A 542 -13.86 -11.82 -0.78
C TYR A 542 -14.81 -12.90 -1.29
N SER A 543 -14.71 -13.18 -2.60
CA SER A 543 -15.60 -14.13 -3.26
C SER A 543 -14.90 -14.90 -4.37
N ILE A 544 -15.50 -16.01 -4.75
CA ILE A 544 -15.13 -16.77 -5.94
C ILE A 544 -16.21 -16.56 -6.99
N ALA A 545 -15.83 -15.93 -8.10
CA ALA A 545 -16.71 -15.80 -9.26
C ALA A 545 -16.73 -17.10 -10.05
N ALA A 546 -17.92 -17.55 -10.45
CA ALA A 546 -18.10 -18.66 -11.37
C ALA A 546 -18.65 -18.15 -12.71
N ILE A 547 -17.95 -18.46 -13.80
CA ILE A 547 -18.30 -18.04 -15.16
C ILE A 547 -18.60 -19.30 -15.98
N ASP A 548 -19.74 -19.34 -16.63
CA ASP A 548 -20.10 -20.43 -17.57
C ASP A 548 -19.17 -20.36 -18.79
N THR A 549 -18.42 -21.44 -19.03
CA THR A 549 -17.43 -21.48 -20.11
C THR A 549 -18.04 -21.54 -21.50
N SER A 550 -19.33 -21.87 -21.63
CA SER A 550 -20.02 -21.99 -22.92
C SER A 550 -20.50 -20.65 -23.48
N ASN A 551 -20.82 -19.70 -22.61
CA ASN A 551 -21.39 -18.41 -22.99
C ASN A 551 -20.67 -17.19 -22.35
N HIS A 552 -19.64 -17.44 -21.57
CA HIS A 552 -18.81 -16.45 -20.89
C HIS A 552 -19.57 -15.51 -19.94
N LYS A 553 -20.65 -15.99 -19.32
CA LYS A 553 -21.42 -15.18 -18.36
C LYS A 553 -21.11 -15.54 -16.93
N LEU A 554 -21.03 -14.51 -16.08
CA LEU A 554 -20.99 -14.68 -14.64
C LEU A 554 -22.28 -15.33 -14.13
N VAL A 555 -22.17 -16.48 -13.47
CA VAL A 555 -23.33 -17.26 -13.01
C VAL A 555 -23.43 -17.35 -11.49
N ALA A 556 -22.35 -17.12 -10.78
CA ALA A 556 -22.36 -17.05 -9.31
C ALA A 556 -21.19 -16.20 -8.76
N SER A 557 -21.41 -15.62 -7.58
CA SER A 557 -20.39 -14.99 -6.75
C SER A 557 -20.48 -15.59 -5.34
N ILE A 558 -19.57 -16.52 -5.03
CA ILE A 558 -19.60 -17.36 -3.84
C ILE A 558 -18.76 -16.70 -2.76
N PRO A 559 -19.33 -16.23 -1.63
CA PRO A 559 -18.56 -15.63 -0.56
C PRO A 559 -17.46 -16.56 -0.06
N CYS A 560 -16.24 -16.03 0.09
CA CYS A 560 -15.03 -16.72 0.54
C CYS A 560 -14.43 -15.99 1.74
N GLY A 561 -13.39 -16.52 2.33
CA GLY A 561 -12.63 -15.82 3.36
C GLY A 561 -11.77 -14.67 2.80
N PRO A 562 -10.99 -13.99 3.66
CA PRO A 562 -10.33 -12.73 3.30
C PRO A 562 -9.21 -12.93 2.26
N ASN A 563 -9.19 -12.05 1.28
CA ASN A 563 -8.20 -11.97 0.20
C ASN A 563 -7.96 -13.32 -0.50
N PRO A 564 -8.96 -13.95 -1.13
CA PRO A 564 -8.76 -15.18 -1.89
C PRO A 564 -7.80 -14.90 -3.08
N TYR A 565 -6.74 -15.69 -3.19
CA TYR A 565 -5.65 -15.41 -4.13
C TYR A 565 -5.40 -16.54 -5.12
N GLY A 566 -4.83 -17.65 -4.69
CA GLY A 566 -4.56 -18.81 -5.52
C GLY A 566 -5.74 -19.79 -5.52
N ILE A 567 -5.99 -20.44 -6.63
CA ILE A 567 -7.04 -21.44 -6.76
C ILE A 567 -6.53 -22.67 -7.51
N ALA A 568 -6.78 -23.85 -6.97
CA ALA A 568 -6.42 -25.12 -7.62
C ALA A 568 -7.55 -26.14 -7.46
N ARG A 569 -7.70 -27.02 -8.46
CA ARG A 569 -8.73 -28.08 -8.46
C ARG A 569 -8.14 -29.46 -8.25
N THR A 570 -8.92 -30.36 -7.66
CA THR A 570 -8.61 -31.80 -7.71
C THR A 570 -8.70 -32.35 -9.15
N PRO A 571 -7.96 -33.40 -9.50
CA PRO A 571 -8.01 -33.98 -10.86
C PRO A 571 -9.40 -34.37 -11.31
N ASP A 572 -10.27 -34.84 -10.39
CA ASP A 572 -11.66 -35.19 -10.64
C ASP A 572 -12.61 -33.97 -10.67
N GLY A 573 -12.10 -32.78 -10.38
CA GLY A 573 -12.87 -31.53 -10.34
C GLY A 573 -13.85 -31.41 -9.19
N SER A 574 -13.84 -32.33 -8.22
CA SER A 574 -14.83 -32.33 -7.13
C SER A 574 -14.58 -31.26 -6.05
N LYS A 575 -13.34 -30.82 -5.88
CA LYS A 575 -12.95 -29.80 -4.90
C LYS A 575 -12.10 -28.73 -5.53
N LEU A 576 -12.30 -27.49 -5.08
CA LEU A 576 -11.36 -26.39 -5.30
C LEU A 576 -10.77 -25.96 -3.97
N TYR A 577 -9.47 -25.73 -3.96
CA TYR A 577 -8.71 -25.20 -2.83
C TYR A 577 -8.32 -23.76 -3.16
N VAL A 578 -8.75 -22.83 -2.31
CA VAL A 578 -8.58 -21.40 -2.47
C VAL A 578 -7.75 -20.88 -1.32
N THR A 579 -6.60 -20.30 -1.60
CA THR A 579 -5.79 -19.65 -0.56
C THR A 579 -6.40 -18.32 -0.16
N GLU A 580 -6.50 -18.08 1.14
CA GLU A 580 -6.95 -16.82 1.74
C GLU A 580 -5.73 -16.09 2.31
N SER A 581 -5.13 -15.22 1.50
CA SER A 581 -3.88 -14.59 1.89
C SER A 581 -4.04 -13.67 3.11
N GLY A 582 -5.21 -13.05 3.31
CA GLY A 582 -5.51 -12.27 4.50
C GLY A 582 -5.92 -13.07 5.74
N GLY A 583 -6.21 -14.39 5.60
CA GLY A 583 -6.75 -15.22 6.67
C GLY A 583 -5.86 -16.37 7.14
N SER A 584 -4.67 -16.55 6.57
CA SER A 584 -3.78 -17.69 6.85
C SER A 584 -4.49 -19.05 6.73
N ALA A 585 -5.38 -19.18 5.76
CA ALA A 585 -6.24 -20.33 5.59
C ALA A 585 -6.35 -20.75 4.10
N VAL A 586 -6.89 -21.94 3.89
CA VAL A 586 -7.30 -22.45 2.58
C VAL A 586 -8.75 -22.89 2.68
N SER A 587 -9.62 -22.22 1.95
CA SER A 587 -11.01 -22.62 1.83
C SER A 587 -11.20 -23.73 0.81
N VAL A 588 -12.03 -24.71 1.13
CA VAL A 588 -12.33 -25.89 0.29
C VAL A 588 -13.75 -25.79 -0.25
N LEU A 589 -13.90 -25.52 -1.53
CA LEU A 589 -15.18 -25.49 -2.22
C LEU A 589 -15.54 -26.88 -2.78
N ASP A 590 -16.66 -27.43 -2.36
CA ASP A 590 -17.26 -28.62 -2.97
C ASP A 590 -18.02 -28.17 -4.26
N THR A 591 -17.47 -28.50 -5.43
CA THR A 591 -18.04 -28.06 -6.72
C THR A 591 -19.41 -28.70 -7.03
N ARG A 592 -19.70 -29.87 -6.44
CA ARG A 592 -20.99 -30.55 -6.63
C ARG A 592 -22.11 -29.91 -5.81
N LYS A 593 -21.74 -29.28 -4.68
CA LYS A 593 -22.69 -28.56 -3.83
C LYS A 593 -22.70 -27.05 -4.11
N GLY A 594 -21.66 -26.53 -4.76
CA GLY A 594 -21.50 -25.10 -5.00
C GLY A 594 -21.30 -24.28 -3.72
N THR A 595 -20.80 -24.91 -2.64
CA THR A 595 -20.58 -24.26 -1.33
C THR A 595 -19.26 -24.69 -0.73
N PHE A 596 -18.72 -23.84 0.16
CA PHE A 596 -17.52 -24.20 0.92
C PHE A 596 -17.84 -25.31 1.92
N ALA A 597 -16.99 -26.32 1.99
CA ALA A 597 -17.11 -27.49 2.83
C ALA A 597 -16.29 -27.37 4.12
N SER A 598 -15.13 -26.74 4.05
CA SER A 598 -14.18 -26.59 5.16
C SER A 598 -13.23 -25.43 4.91
N SER A 599 -12.57 -24.98 6.00
CA SER A 599 -11.42 -24.07 5.95
C SER A 599 -10.26 -24.71 6.70
N VAL A 600 -9.06 -24.68 6.15
CA VAL A 600 -7.86 -25.34 6.65
C VAL A 600 -6.84 -24.28 7.00
N THR A 601 -6.51 -24.15 8.28
CA THR A 601 -5.45 -23.24 8.74
C THR A 601 -4.09 -23.68 8.20
N VAL A 602 -3.34 -22.77 7.61
CA VAL A 602 -2.00 -22.98 7.03
C VAL A 602 -1.02 -21.92 7.56
N GLY A 603 0.13 -21.73 6.93
CA GLY A 603 1.04 -20.66 7.31
C GLY A 603 0.56 -19.29 6.82
N LEU A 604 1.27 -18.24 7.23
CA LEU A 604 0.93 -16.84 6.96
C LEU A 604 1.01 -16.52 5.46
N TYR A 605 0.08 -15.69 4.99
CA TYR A 605 -0.02 -15.20 3.61
C TYR A 605 0.10 -16.33 2.57
N PRO A 606 -0.83 -17.29 2.56
CA PRO A 606 -0.82 -18.34 1.56
C PRO A 606 -1.16 -17.78 0.18
N HIS A 607 -0.25 -17.92 -0.80
CA HIS A 607 -0.46 -17.46 -2.17
C HIS A 607 -0.66 -18.62 -3.14
N GLY A 608 0.43 -19.20 -3.63
CA GLY A 608 0.37 -20.27 -4.61
C GLY A 608 -0.18 -21.58 -4.02
N VAL A 609 -1.01 -22.25 -4.80
CA VAL A 609 -1.59 -23.55 -4.44
C VAL A 609 -1.56 -24.50 -5.63
N ALA A 610 -1.22 -25.75 -5.38
CA ALA A 610 -1.23 -26.80 -6.38
C ALA A 610 -1.70 -28.14 -5.79
N VAL A 611 -2.44 -28.92 -6.57
CA VAL A 611 -2.86 -30.27 -6.20
C VAL A 611 -1.91 -31.29 -6.82
N SER A 612 -1.58 -32.34 -6.09
CA SER A 612 -0.76 -33.45 -6.60
C SER A 612 -1.46 -34.15 -7.77
N PRO A 613 -0.72 -34.76 -8.72
CA PRO A 613 -1.32 -35.43 -9.87
C PRO A 613 -2.28 -36.58 -9.50
N ASP A 614 -2.04 -37.24 -8.37
CA ASP A 614 -2.88 -38.32 -7.84
C ASP A 614 -4.10 -37.78 -7.04
N GLY A 615 -4.17 -36.45 -6.85
CA GLY A 615 -5.26 -35.80 -6.13
C GLY A 615 -5.24 -35.96 -4.62
N THR A 616 -4.20 -36.59 -4.03
CA THR A 616 -4.18 -36.91 -2.59
C THR A 616 -3.64 -35.79 -1.70
N SER A 617 -2.95 -34.81 -2.28
CA SER A 617 -2.27 -33.75 -1.56
C SER A 617 -2.48 -32.39 -2.21
N VAL A 618 -2.57 -31.35 -1.37
CA VAL A 618 -2.51 -29.95 -1.78
C VAL A 618 -1.27 -29.31 -1.17
N TYR A 619 -0.54 -28.60 -1.99
CA TYR A 619 0.67 -27.87 -1.61
C TYR A 619 0.39 -26.37 -1.63
N VAL A 620 0.65 -25.70 -0.54
CA VAL A 620 0.33 -24.29 -0.33
C VAL A 620 1.60 -23.54 0.02
N ALA A 621 1.98 -22.58 -0.81
CA ALA A 621 3.10 -21.68 -0.52
C ALA A 621 2.69 -20.64 0.54
N ASN A 622 3.29 -20.74 1.72
CA ASN A 622 3.11 -19.75 2.77
C ASN A 622 4.16 -18.66 2.55
N THR A 623 3.80 -17.60 1.86
CA THR A 623 4.73 -16.54 1.45
C THR A 623 5.25 -15.77 2.65
N GLY A 624 4.42 -15.61 3.68
CA GLY A 624 4.73 -14.78 4.84
C GLY A 624 4.62 -13.29 4.52
N PRO A 625 4.66 -12.44 5.52
CA PRO A 625 4.50 -11.00 5.37
C PRO A 625 5.72 -10.32 4.76
N ASP A 626 6.84 -11.02 4.63
CA ASP A 626 8.10 -10.44 4.17
C ASP A 626 8.79 -11.32 3.12
N THR A 627 9.29 -10.70 2.06
CA THR A 627 10.14 -11.29 1.04
C THR A 627 11.65 -11.19 1.36
N GLY A 628 12.01 -10.53 2.46
CA GLY A 628 13.36 -10.38 3.00
C GLY A 628 13.89 -11.62 3.74
N PRO A 629 15.07 -11.54 4.37
CA PRO A 629 15.71 -12.69 5.05
C PRO A 629 14.88 -13.35 6.16
N GLY A 630 13.92 -12.62 6.75
CA GLY A 630 12.99 -13.09 7.77
C GLY A 630 11.72 -13.74 7.23
N GLY A 631 11.46 -13.68 5.92
CA GLY A 631 10.25 -14.20 5.29
C GLY A 631 10.05 -15.70 5.49
N SER A 632 8.80 -16.12 5.35
CA SER A 632 8.44 -17.54 5.44
C SER A 632 9.25 -18.38 4.44
N ARG A 633 9.51 -19.62 4.80
CA ARG A 633 10.21 -20.59 3.97
C ARG A 633 9.42 -21.88 3.86
N THR A 634 8.11 -21.85 4.13
CA THR A 634 7.33 -23.05 4.35
C THR A 634 6.30 -23.31 3.27
N ILE A 635 6.01 -24.60 3.07
CA ILE A 635 4.92 -25.14 2.27
C ILE A 635 4.03 -25.95 3.20
N SER A 636 2.75 -25.61 3.30
CA SER A 636 1.78 -26.50 3.96
C SER A 636 1.34 -27.61 3.01
N VAL A 637 1.24 -28.83 3.52
CA VAL A 637 0.78 -30.01 2.77
C VAL A 637 -0.54 -30.48 3.39
N ILE A 638 -1.62 -30.33 2.63
CA ILE A 638 -2.98 -30.71 3.06
C ILE A 638 -3.30 -32.09 2.46
N ASP A 639 -3.87 -32.97 3.24
CA ASP A 639 -4.47 -34.24 2.81
C ASP A 639 -5.88 -33.97 2.27
N THR A 640 -6.17 -34.36 1.02
CA THR A 640 -7.46 -34.05 0.38
C THR A 640 -8.63 -34.89 0.86
N ASN A 641 -8.39 -36.00 1.57
CA ASN A 641 -9.45 -36.83 2.11
C ASN A 641 -9.97 -36.27 3.44
N SER A 642 -9.06 -35.73 4.25
CA SER A 642 -9.42 -35.18 5.58
C SER A 642 -9.53 -33.66 5.58
N ASP A 643 -9.05 -32.98 4.54
CA ASP A 643 -8.91 -31.51 4.47
C ASP A 643 -8.17 -30.95 5.71
N THR A 644 -7.03 -31.57 6.06
CA THR A 644 -6.19 -31.15 7.19
C THR A 644 -4.72 -31.06 6.77
N VAL A 645 -3.96 -30.18 7.42
CA VAL A 645 -2.51 -30.10 7.22
C VAL A 645 -1.85 -31.33 7.82
N ARG A 646 -1.20 -32.14 6.98
CA ARG A 646 -0.47 -33.34 7.41
C ARG A 646 1.04 -33.12 7.58
N ALA A 647 1.59 -32.08 6.98
CA ALA A 647 3.00 -31.72 7.07
C ALA A 647 3.25 -30.28 6.70
N THR A 648 4.34 -29.72 7.22
CA THR A 648 4.91 -28.44 6.78
C THR A 648 6.34 -28.68 6.31
N TRP A 649 6.62 -28.32 5.07
CA TRP A 649 7.93 -28.51 4.43
C TRP A 649 8.68 -27.20 4.29
N GLN A 650 10.00 -27.29 4.13
CA GLN A 650 10.83 -26.14 3.85
C GLN A 650 10.99 -25.95 2.33
N ALA A 651 11.04 -24.69 1.90
CA ALA A 651 11.35 -24.29 0.53
C ALA A 651 12.43 -23.18 0.54
N GLY A 652 12.40 -22.26 -0.41
CA GLY A 652 13.21 -21.05 -0.40
C GLY A 652 12.50 -19.89 0.32
N LEU A 653 13.12 -18.73 0.30
CA LEU A 653 12.60 -17.50 0.95
C LEU A 653 11.32 -17.04 0.26
N ALA A 654 10.31 -16.67 1.05
CA ALA A 654 9.02 -16.15 0.60
C ALA A 654 8.47 -16.96 -0.62
N PRO A 655 8.09 -18.22 -0.42
CA PRO A 655 7.61 -19.08 -1.51
C PRO A 655 6.30 -18.52 -2.06
N HIS A 656 6.19 -18.38 -3.37
CA HIS A 656 5.05 -17.75 -4.02
C HIS A 656 4.27 -18.71 -4.94
N GLY A 657 4.80 -19.07 -6.09
CA GLY A 657 4.18 -20.00 -7.02
C GLY A 657 4.57 -21.46 -6.74
N VAL A 658 3.64 -22.37 -6.95
CA VAL A 658 3.83 -23.81 -6.70
C VAL A 658 3.32 -24.62 -7.88
N ALA A 659 4.11 -25.60 -8.31
CA ALA A 659 3.67 -26.57 -9.31
C ALA A 659 4.23 -27.97 -9.01
N ALA A 660 3.39 -29.00 -9.06
CA ALA A 660 3.81 -30.38 -8.87
C ALA A 660 4.33 -30.99 -10.19
N SER A 661 5.38 -31.79 -10.12
CA SER A 661 5.84 -32.61 -11.27
C SER A 661 4.76 -33.61 -11.65
N ARG A 662 4.70 -34.00 -12.94
CA ARG A 662 3.70 -34.93 -13.45
C ARG A 662 3.76 -36.33 -12.82
N ASP A 663 4.94 -36.75 -12.41
CA ASP A 663 5.15 -38.01 -11.68
C ASP A 663 4.90 -37.91 -10.18
N GLY A 664 4.53 -36.70 -9.68
CA GLY A 664 4.26 -36.42 -8.29
C GLY A 664 5.49 -36.41 -7.36
N ARG A 665 6.71 -36.62 -7.91
CA ARG A 665 7.93 -36.77 -7.07
C ARG A 665 8.61 -35.48 -6.69
N HIS A 666 8.31 -34.36 -7.39
CA HIS A 666 8.92 -33.08 -7.16
C HIS A 666 7.88 -31.99 -7.09
N LEU A 667 8.16 -31.02 -6.25
CA LEU A 667 7.44 -29.78 -6.19
C LEU A 667 8.38 -28.64 -6.59
N TYR A 668 7.96 -27.83 -7.54
CA TYR A 668 8.69 -26.65 -7.98
C TYR A 668 8.06 -25.44 -7.33
N VAL A 669 8.85 -24.68 -6.58
CA VAL A 669 8.39 -23.56 -5.78
C VAL A 669 9.19 -22.32 -6.14
N THR A 670 8.54 -21.31 -6.66
CA THR A 670 9.17 -20.01 -6.88
C THR A 670 9.31 -19.29 -5.56
N CYS A 671 10.44 -18.65 -5.36
CA CYS A 671 10.82 -17.99 -4.12
C CYS A 671 11.47 -16.64 -4.44
N ALA A 672 11.49 -15.72 -3.49
CA ALA A 672 12.19 -14.45 -3.66
C ALA A 672 13.69 -14.62 -3.98
N ASP A 673 14.31 -15.68 -3.47
CA ASP A 673 15.72 -16.03 -3.67
C ASP A 673 15.96 -17.01 -4.84
N GLY A 674 14.92 -17.41 -5.59
CA GLY A 674 15.06 -18.29 -6.76
C GLY A 674 13.95 -19.32 -6.92
N LEU A 675 14.31 -20.52 -7.41
CA LEU A 675 13.41 -21.65 -7.56
C LEU A 675 13.88 -22.82 -6.68
N ALA A 676 13.08 -23.23 -5.73
CA ALA A 676 13.30 -24.44 -4.94
C ALA A 676 12.68 -25.67 -5.61
N VAL A 677 13.41 -26.78 -5.61
CA VAL A 677 12.92 -28.11 -6.02
C VAL A 677 12.84 -28.98 -4.77
N VAL A 678 11.63 -29.31 -4.35
CA VAL A 678 11.37 -30.09 -3.14
C VAL A 678 11.01 -31.53 -3.51
N ASP A 679 11.61 -32.51 -2.83
CA ASP A 679 11.27 -33.92 -2.96
C ASP A 679 9.98 -34.21 -2.17
N THR A 680 8.94 -34.66 -2.84
CA THR A 680 7.64 -34.91 -2.21
C THR A 680 7.61 -36.13 -1.29
N GLY A 681 8.55 -37.06 -1.46
CA GLY A 681 8.68 -38.23 -0.59
C GLY A 681 9.32 -37.94 0.75
N HIS A 682 10.16 -36.91 0.82
CA HIS A 682 10.90 -36.54 2.03
C HIS A 682 10.55 -35.16 2.57
N GLY A 683 9.84 -34.35 1.80
CA GLY A 683 9.48 -32.95 2.18
C GLY A 683 10.67 -32.03 2.34
N ALA A 684 11.78 -32.30 1.67
CA ALA A 684 13.02 -31.55 1.79
C ALA A 684 13.46 -30.96 0.45
N PRO A 685 14.03 -29.73 0.45
CA PRO A 685 14.61 -29.14 -0.75
C PRO A 685 15.79 -29.99 -1.25
N ARG A 686 15.74 -30.41 -2.51
CA ARG A 686 16.84 -31.10 -3.20
C ARG A 686 17.85 -30.15 -3.79
N THR A 687 17.34 -29.05 -4.32
CA THR A 687 18.18 -28.03 -4.95
C THR A 687 17.48 -26.69 -4.93
N HIS A 688 18.27 -25.65 -4.96
CA HIS A 688 17.81 -24.26 -5.06
C HIS A 688 18.54 -23.60 -6.23
N LEU A 689 17.75 -23.13 -7.22
CA LEU A 689 18.30 -22.49 -8.41
C LEU A 689 18.27 -20.99 -8.20
N THR A 690 19.41 -20.40 -7.92
CA THR A 690 19.59 -18.94 -7.81
C THR A 690 19.64 -18.27 -9.19
N GLY A 691 19.49 -16.95 -9.25
CA GLY A 691 19.52 -16.18 -10.50
C GLY A 691 18.19 -16.17 -11.25
N GLN A 692 17.11 -16.55 -10.58
CA GLN A 692 15.72 -16.30 -10.97
C GLN A 692 15.22 -15.15 -10.09
N ALA A 693 15.49 -13.92 -10.50
CA ALA A 693 15.19 -12.75 -9.68
C ALA A 693 13.68 -12.57 -9.54
N ARG A 694 13.19 -12.62 -8.30
CA ARG A 694 11.76 -12.61 -7.92
C ARG A 694 10.92 -13.46 -8.88
N ALA A 695 11.16 -14.77 -8.83
CA ALA A 695 10.37 -15.71 -9.59
C ALA A 695 8.95 -15.77 -9.02
N ASN A 696 7.94 -15.54 -9.89
CA ASN A 696 6.53 -15.49 -9.46
C ASN A 696 5.78 -16.76 -9.88
N GLY A 697 5.35 -16.85 -11.12
CA GLY A 697 4.65 -18.02 -11.64
C GLY A 697 5.59 -19.18 -12.01
N VAL A 698 5.11 -20.40 -11.86
CA VAL A 698 5.78 -21.63 -12.34
C VAL A 698 4.76 -22.59 -12.95
N ALA A 699 5.10 -23.18 -14.09
CA ALA A 699 4.29 -24.22 -14.72
C ALA A 699 5.15 -25.37 -15.25
N VAL A 700 4.61 -26.58 -15.18
CA VAL A 700 5.25 -27.80 -15.66
C VAL A 700 4.71 -28.11 -17.04
N HIS A 701 5.62 -28.38 -18.00
CA HIS A 701 5.25 -28.81 -19.33
C HIS A 701 4.59 -30.23 -19.29
N PRO A 702 3.55 -30.48 -20.11
CA PRO A 702 2.87 -31.79 -20.14
C PRO A 702 3.78 -32.99 -20.41
N ASP A 703 4.93 -32.82 -21.10
CA ASP A 703 5.91 -33.89 -21.31
C ASP A 703 6.77 -34.21 -20.07
N GLY A 704 6.65 -33.40 -19.01
CA GLY A 704 7.42 -33.54 -17.76
C GLY A 704 8.90 -33.20 -17.87
N LYS A 705 9.41 -32.75 -19.04
CA LYS A 705 10.85 -32.49 -19.27
C LYS A 705 11.26 -31.06 -18.98
N HIS A 706 10.33 -30.12 -19.01
CA HIS A 706 10.58 -28.69 -18.81
C HIS A 706 9.65 -28.07 -17.78
N ILE A 707 10.15 -27.07 -17.09
CA ILE A 707 9.38 -26.14 -16.30
C ILE A 707 9.66 -24.72 -16.79
N TYR A 708 8.65 -23.90 -16.71
CA TYR A 708 8.71 -22.48 -17.06
C TYR A 708 8.55 -21.65 -15.80
N VAL A 709 9.40 -20.64 -15.64
CA VAL A 709 9.43 -19.75 -14.47
C VAL A 709 9.37 -18.31 -14.95
N ALA A 710 8.38 -17.57 -14.48
CA ALA A 710 8.26 -16.14 -14.72
C ALA A 710 9.20 -15.37 -13.81
N ASN A 711 10.19 -14.68 -14.41
CA ASN A 711 11.14 -13.83 -13.68
C ASN A 711 10.67 -12.38 -13.80
N THR A 712 9.94 -11.94 -12.80
CA THR A 712 9.19 -10.66 -12.81
C THR A 712 10.10 -9.47 -13.12
N TRP A 713 11.21 -9.34 -12.43
CA TRP A 713 12.12 -8.21 -12.62
C TRP A 713 13.00 -8.28 -13.88
N GLN A 714 13.25 -9.48 -14.38
CA GLN A 714 14.11 -9.66 -15.56
C GLN A 714 13.32 -9.60 -16.87
N ARG A 715 11.99 -9.50 -16.82
CA ARG A 715 11.11 -9.55 -18.00
C ARG A 715 11.39 -10.77 -18.87
N THR A 716 11.64 -11.91 -18.25
CA THR A 716 11.97 -13.15 -18.94
C THR A 716 11.21 -14.32 -18.37
N VAL A 717 11.06 -15.36 -19.19
CA VAL A 717 10.71 -16.70 -18.75
C VAL A 717 11.94 -17.58 -18.85
N SER A 718 12.31 -18.21 -17.73
CA SER A 718 13.33 -19.25 -17.73
C SER A 718 12.72 -20.60 -18.07
N VAL A 719 13.31 -21.32 -19.04
CA VAL A 719 13.00 -22.72 -19.36
C VAL A 719 14.04 -23.58 -18.68
N ILE A 720 13.61 -24.49 -17.83
CA ILE A 720 14.48 -25.30 -16.99
C ILE A 720 14.23 -26.78 -17.30
N ASP A 721 15.28 -27.53 -17.61
CA ASP A 721 15.23 -28.97 -17.80
C ASP A 721 15.05 -29.69 -16.46
N THR A 722 14.02 -30.52 -16.34
CA THR A 722 13.63 -31.16 -15.07
C THR A 722 14.61 -32.24 -14.59
N ARG A 723 15.41 -32.79 -15.48
CA ARG A 723 16.38 -33.84 -15.14
C ARG A 723 17.67 -33.24 -14.59
N SER A 724 18.20 -32.24 -15.28
CA SER A 724 19.44 -31.57 -14.91
C SER A 724 19.28 -30.40 -13.95
N HIS A 725 18.06 -29.89 -13.78
CA HIS A 725 17.74 -28.68 -13.07
C HIS A 725 18.57 -27.48 -13.59
N ARG A 726 18.82 -27.40 -14.90
CA ARG A 726 19.55 -26.28 -15.51
C ARG A 726 18.64 -25.47 -16.42
N VAL A 727 18.87 -24.15 -16.42
CA VAL A 727 18.23 -23.25 -17.37
C VAL A 727 18.74 -23.55 -18.77
N VAL A 728 17.87 -24.00 -19.67
CA VAL A 728 18.17 -24.30 -21.06
C VAL A 728 17.85 -23.16 -22.02
N ALA A 729 16.95 -22.28 -21.63
CA ALA A 729 16.62 -21.05 -22.36
C ALA A 729 16.11 -19.95 -21.44
N ARG A 730 16.30 -18.68 -21.87
CA ARG A 730 15.64 -17.52 -21.31
C ARG A 730 14.99 -16.75 -22.44
N VAL A 731 13.68 -16.55 -22.32
CA VAL A 731 12.87 -15.91 -23.35
C VAL A 731 12.41 -14.57 -22.83
N ARG A 732 12.69 -13.49 -23.54
CA ARG A 732 12.18 -12.15 -23.19
C ARG A 732 10.69 -12.08 -23.45
N VAL A 733 9.92 -11.57 -22.47
CA VAL A 733 8.46 -11.44 -22.51
C VAL A 733 8.05 -10.01 -22.13
N GLY A 734 6.75 -9.78 -21.98
CA GLY A 734 6.20 -8.51 -21.54
C GLY A 734 6.72 -8.05 -20.17
N LYS A 735 6.35 -6.84 -19.75
CA LYS A 735 6.74 -6.28 -18.46
C LYS A 735 6.07 -7.03 -17.32
N THR A 736 6.77 -7.15 -16.20
CA THR A 736 6.25 -7.76 -14.98
C THR A 736 5.56 -9.11 -15.26
N PRO A 737 6.26 -10.12 -15.83
CA PRO A 737 5.65 -11.43 -16.06
C PRO A 737 5.23 -12.03 -14.70
N TRP A 738 3.92 -12.35 -14.59
CA TRP A 738 3.33 -12.74 -13.31
C TRP A 738 3.04 -14.22 -13.22
N GLN A 739 2.07 -14.71 -13.97
CA GLN A 739 1.70 -16.11 -14.02
C GLN A 739 1.89 -16.68 -15.43
N LEU A 740 1.91 -18.00 -15.52
CA LEU A 740 2.03 -18.69 -16.81
C LEU A 740 1.27 -20.02 -16.81
N ALA A 741 0.75 -20.37 -17.98
CA ALA A 741 0.05 -21.61 -18.24
C ALA A 741 0.62 -22.27 -19.50
N VAL A 742 0.68 -23.60 -19.50
CA VAL A 742 1.07 -24.39 -20.67
C VAL A 742 -0.21 -24.96 -21.30
N SER A 743 -0.33 -24.91 -22.63
CA SER A 743 -1.45 -25.54 -23.33
C SER A 743 -1.52 -27.04 -23.05
N PRO A 744 -2.69 -27.68 -23.02
CA PRO A 744 -2.81 -29.11 -22.74
C PRO A 744 -2.00 -29.99 -23.68
N ASP A 745 -1.85 -29.60 -24.95
CA ASP A 745 -1.02 -30.27 -25.97
C ASP A 745 0.48 -30.02 -25.81
N GLY A 746 0.88 -29.10 -24.92
CA GLY A 746 2.26 -28.70 -24.71
C GLY A 746 2.86 -27.81 -25.79
N ALA A 747 2.10 -27.40 -26.80
CA ALA A 747 2.66 -26.63 -27.92
C ALA A 747 2.98 -25.18 -27.56
N ARG A 748 2.27 -24.60 -26.60
CA ARG A 748 2.36 -23.17 -26.26
C ARG A 748 2.49 -22.92 -24.77
N VAL A 749 3.17 -21.83 -24.44
CA VAL A 749 3.21 -21.28 -23.08
C VAL A 749 2.65 -19.87 -23.13
N TYR A 750 1.71 -19.57 -22.27
CA TYR A 750 1.06 -18.27 -22.12
C TYR A 750 1.56 -17.61 -20.86
N VAL A 751 1.98 -16.36 -20.96
CA VAL A 751 2.60 -15.62 -19.85
C VAL A 751 1.91 -14.28 -19.70
N THR A 752 1.35 -13.98 -18.54
CA THR A 752 0.77 -12.66 -18.24
C THR A 752 1.88 -11.65 -18.03
N GLY A 753 1.77 -10.46 -18.65
CA GLY A 753 2.63 -9.30 -18.47
C GLY A 753 1.83 -8.21 -17.76
N ALA A 754 1.84 -8.24 -16.44
CA ALA A 754 1.01 -7.36 -15.62
C ALA A 754 1.38 -5.86 -15.79
N GLY A 755 2.63 -5.56 -16.15
CA GLY A 755 3.11 -4.19 -16.34
C GLY A 755 2.95 -3.62 -17.76
N ASP A 756 2.34 -4.38 -18.71
CA ASP A 756 2.10 -3.88 -20.09
C ASP A 756 0.81 -4.43 -20.71
N ASP A 757 -0.12 -4.95 -19.89
CA ASP A 757 -1.46 -5.41 -20.30
C ASP A 757 -1.44 -6.45 -21.42
N THR A 758 -0.50 -7.38 -21.33
CA THR A 758 -0.30 -8.37 -22.40
C THR A 758 -0.32 -9.80 -21.89
N VAL A 759 -0.60 -10.72 -22.81
CA VAL A 759 -0.26 -12.13 -22.70
C VAL A 759 0.74 -12.46 -23.79
N THR A 760 1.97 -12.80 -23.40
CA THR A 760 2.99 -13.27 -24.33
C THR A 760 2.81 -14.77 -24.57
N VAL A 761 2.69 -15.18 -25.84
CA VAL A 761 2.55 -16.57 -26.26
C VAL A 761 3.87 -17.08 -26.80
N LEU A 762 4.40 -18.15 -26.22
CA LEU A 762 5.67 -18.78 -26.61
C LEU A 762 5.41 -20.09 -27.35
N ASP A 763 6.26 -20.39 -28.34
CA ASP A 763 6.46 -21.73 -28.89
C ASP A 763 7.26 -22.56 -27.88
N ALA A 764 6.63 -23.57 -27.30
CA ALA A 764 7.28 -24.39 -26.28
C ALA A 764 8.46 -25.22 -26.77
N ALA A 765 8.44 -25.64 -28.05
CA ALA A 765 9.50 -26.45 -28.65
C ALA A 765 10.71 -25.60 -29.08
N ARG A 766 10.48 -24.37 -29.55
CA ARG A 766 11.54 -23.46 -30.03
C ARG A 766 12.00 -22.46 -28.97
N HIS A 767 11.26 -22.31 -27.88
CA HIS A 767 11.51 -21.32 -26.83
C HIS A 767 11.59 -19.89 -27.40
N THR A 768 10.64 -19.53 -28.27
CA THR A 768 10.56 -18.21 -28.93
C THR A 768 9.17 -17.62 -28.76
N VAL A 769 9.09 -16.29 -28.80
CA VAL A 769 7.80 -15.60 -28.80
C VAL A 769 7.10 -15.82 -30.13
N LEU A 770 5.86 -16.32 -30.09
CA LEU A 770 4.97 -16.45 -31.25
C LEU A 770 4.15 -15.19 -31.44
N ARG A 771 3.56 -14.65 -30.38
CA ARG A 771 2.66 -13.49 -30.44
C ARG A 771 2.58 -12.85 -29.06
N THR A 772 2.29 -11.55 -29.04
CA THR A 772 1.86 -10.80 -27.85
C THR A 772 0.42 -10.38 -28.09
N VAL A 773 -0.47 -10.75 -27.16
CA VAL A 773 -1.90 -10.47 -27.20
C VAL A 773 -2.19 -9.39 -26.18
N ARG A 774 -2.86 -8.31 -26.59
CA ARG A 774 -3.31 -7.28 -25.66
C ARG A 774 -4.57 -7.74 -24.93
N VAL A 775 -4.62 -7.55 -23.62
CA VAL A 775 -5.74 -7.87 -22.73
C VAL A 775 -6.11 -6.65 -21.91
N HIS A 776 -7.11 -6.76 -21.03
CA HIS A 776 -7.42 -5.67 -20.12
C HIS A 776 -6.37 -5.53 -19.01
N HIS A 777 -6.49 -4.46 -18.24
CA HIS A 777 -5.46 -3.91 -17.37
C HIS A 777 -5.02 -4.86 -16.25
N VAL A 778 -3.70 -4.99 -16.06
CA VAL A 778 -3.01 -5.81 -15.04
C VAL A 778 -3.45 -7.29 -15.09
N PRO A 779 -3.07 -8.07 -16.15
CA PRO A 779 -3.33 -9.49 -16.18
C PRO A 779 -2.47 -10.23 -15.14
N THR A 780 -3.13 -10.99 -14.25
CA THR A 780 -2.50 -11.73 -13.15
C THR A 780 -2.62 -13.24 -13.33
N GLY A 781 -3.77 -13.84 -13.07
CA GLY A 781 -3.97 -15.29 -13.21
C GLY A 781 -4.22 -15.72 -14.64
N ILE A 782 -3.82 -16.93 -14.98
CA ILE A 782 -3.98 -17.50 -16.31
C ILE A 782 -4.16 -19.00 -16.27
N THR A 783 -5.09 -19.51 -17.06
CA THR A 783 -5.26 -20.95 -17.29
C THR A 783 -5.57 -21.22 -18.75
N ALA A 784 -5.17 -22.38 -19.25
CA ALA A 784 -5.35 -22.77 -20.66
C ALA A 784 -6.14 -24.06 -20.79
N THR A 785 -7.07 -24.08 -21.73
CA THR A 785 -7.78 -25.26 -22.22
C THR A 785 -7.39 -25.54 -23.69
N ASP A 786 -7.94 -26.57 -24.30
CA ASP A 786 -7.68 -26.87 -25.74
C ASP A 786 -8.23 -25.78 -26.67
N SER A 787 -9.28 -25.07 -26.24
CA SER A 787 -9.99 -24.08 -27.07
C SER A 787 -9.75 -22.63 -26.64
N ALA A 788 -9.44 -22.37 -25.37
CA ALA A 788 -9.38 -21.02 -24.83
C ALA A 788 -8.31 -20.84 -23.73
N VAL A 789 -7.84 -19.61 -23.62
CA VAL A 789 -7.00 -19.16 -22.50
C VAL A 789 -7.79 -18.12 -21.71
N TRP A 790 -7.95 -18.37 -20.43
CA TRP A 790 -8.67 -17.52 -19.49
C TRP A 790 -7.70 -16.71 -18.67
N VAL A 791 -7.87 -15.42 -18.65
CA VAL A 791 -6.94 -14.46 -18.04
C VAL A 791 -7.71 -13.56 -17.09
N SER A 792 -7.41 -13.62 -15.82
CA SER A 792 -7.92 -12.64 -14.86
C SER A 792 -7.15 -11.33 -15.04
N THR A 793 -7.86 -10.22 -15.18
CA THR A 793 -7.31 -8.89 -15.36
C THR A 793 -7.68 -8.06 -14.13
N ASN A 794 -6.72 -7.99 -13.21
CA ASN A 794 -6.91 -7.57 -11.83
C ASN A 794 -7.50 -6.16 -11.73
N ALA A 795 -6.81 -5.16 -12.26
CA ALA A 795 -7.27 -3.77 -12.18
C ALA A 795 -8.50 -3.45 -13.04
N ALA A 796 -8.79 -4.27 -14.04
CA ALA A 796 -10.02 -4.12 -14.84
C ALA A 796 -11.24 -4.85 -14.22
N SER A 797 -11.04 -5.65 -13.17
CA SER A 797 -12.08 -6.50 -12.58
C SER A 797 -12.82 -7.34 -13.61
N THR A 798 -12.08 -7.87 -14.61
CA THR A 798 -12.65 -8.70 -15.68
C THR A 798 -11.91 -10.02 -15.82
N VAL A 799 -12.48 -10.92 -16.59
CA VAL A 799 -11.80 -12.12 -17.09
C VAL A 799 -11.86 -12.08 -18.61
N ASP A 800 -10.67 -12.00 -19.22
CA ASP A 800 -10.54 -12.06 -20.68
C ASP A 800 -10.41 -13.51 -21.16
N VAL A 801 -11.03 -13.80 -22.28
CA VAL A 801 -10.97 -15.11 -22.93
C VAL A 801 -10.28 -14.95 -24.28
N ILE A 802 -9.11 -15.57 -24.43
CA ILE A 802 -8.36 -15.61 -25.68
C ILE A 802 -8.67 -16.95 -26.38
N ASP A 803 -9.09 -16.89 -27.63
CA ASP A 803 -9.20 -18.12 -28.44
C ASP A 803 -7.82 -18.75 -28.67
N ALA A 804 -7.64 -19.99 -28.26
CA ALA A 804 -6.34 -20.66 -28.28
C ALA A 804 -5.80 -20.88 -29.71
N LYS A 805 -6.63 -20.83 -30.75
CA LYS A 805 -6.25 -21.04 -32.15
C LYS A 805 -5.89 -19.72 -32.84
N THR A 806 -6.74 -18.72 -32.72
CA THR A 806 -6.56 -17.40 -33.39
C THR A 806 -5.65 -16.47 -32.59
N LEU A 807 -5.54 -16.69 -31.29
CA LEU A 807 -4.82 -15.81 -30.34
C LEU A 807 -5.39 -14.39 -30.32
N GLU A 808 -6.72 -14.31 -30.31
CA GLU A 808 -7.48 -13.07 -30.24
C GLU A 808 -8.38 -13.11 -29.01
N VAL A 809 -8.59 -11.96 -28.34
CA VAL A 809 -9.56 -11.86 -27.26
C VAL A 809 -10.97 -11.96 -27.87
N VAL A 810 -11.72 -12.97 -27.47
CA VAL A 810 -13.06 -13.26 -28.00
C VAL A 810 -14.17 -12.90 -27.03
N ALA A 811 -13.87 -12.77 -25.75
CA ALA A 811 -14.81 -12.34 -24.72
C ALA A 811 -14.08 -11.66 -23.57
N SER A 812 -14.80 -10.80 -22.87
CA SER A 812 -14.40 -10.22 -21.59
C SER A 812 -15.61 -10.20 -20.67
N THR A 813 -15.46 -10.82 -19.49
CA THR A 813 -16.54 -10.97 -18.51
C THR A 813 -16.28 -10.06 -17.33
N PRO A 814 -17.07 -9.01 -17.10
CA PRO A 814 -16.96 -8.20 -15.90
C PRO A 814 -17.43 -9.00 -14.67
N LEU A 815 -16.67 -8.90 -13.58
CA LEU A 815 -16.94 -9.61 -12.32
C LEU A 815 -17.64 -8.73 -11.27
N GLY A 816 -17.88 -7.48 -11.59
CA GLY A 816 -18.36 -6.46 -10.66
C GLY A 816 -17.24 -5.52 -10.23
N LEU A 817 -17.62 -4.37 -9.68
CA LEU A 817 -16.68 -3.38 -9.19
C LEU A 817 -15.85 -3.96 -8.02
N SER A 818 -14.57 -3.64 -7.99
CA SER A 818 -13.66 -4.01 -6.90
C SER A 818 -13.50 -5.54 -6.68
N THR A 819 -13.48 -6.34 -7.72
CA THR A 819 -13.25 -7.79 -7.57
C THR A 819 -11.76 -8.11 -7.42
N GLU A 820 -10.89 -7.38 -8.12
CA GLU A 820 -9.45 -7.66 -8.22
C GLU A 820 -9.16 -9.15 -8.45
N PRO A 821 -9.57 -9.70 -9.60
CA PRO A 821 -9.43 -11.13 -9.85
C PRO A 821 -7.97 -11.55 -9.94
N SER A 822 -7.62 -12.66 -9.28
CA SER A 822 -6.28 -13.22 -9.24
C SER A 822 -6.25 -14.61 -9.85
N GLY A 823 -6.21 -15.68 -9.07
CA GLY A 823 -6.16 -17.04 -9.61
C GLY A 823 -7.40 -17.41 -10.43
N VAL A 824 -7.22 -18.18 -11.52
CA VAL A 824 -8.30 -18.70 -12.34
C VAL A 824 -8.09 -20.19 -12.66
N VAL A 825 -9.15 -20.99 -12.54
CA VAL A 825 -9.13 -22.42 -12.86
C VAL A 825 -10.44 -22.85 -13.54
N ILE A 826 -10.36 -23.84 -14.43
CA ILE A 826 -11.55 -24.44 -15.06
C ILE A 826 -11.91 -25.74 -14.33
N ALA A 827 -13.15 -25.84 -13.85
CA ALA A 827 -13.66 -27.03 -13.16
C ALA A 827 -15.10 -27.38 -13.55
#